data_484c6dcdadbb515e5647330b42fb5616
#
_entry.id   484c6dcdadbb515e5647330b42fb5616
#
_cell.length_a   1.000
_cell.length_b   1.000
_cell.length_c   1.000
_cell.angle_alpha   90.00
_cell.angle_beta   90.00
_cell.angle_gamma   90.00
#
_symmetry.space_group_name_H-M   'P 1'
#
loop_
_entity.id
_entity.type
_entity.pdbx_description
1 polymer ?
#
loop_
_entity_poly.entity_id
_entity_poly.type
_entity_poly.pdbx_seq_one_letter_code
_entity_poly.pdbx_strand_id
1 'polypeptide(L)'
;MEKTELIRFKRIASGEIVGAKAIEIVSVPDYSILVPQYSNEMDAIKDFKNGMMGMLAEVYQSCKNFSLSSHNSFPDVAIELLWCTEPVQNQPYQAAIRMFLILRGIGQDEATVASLLDKVANLCTVTLRLQKYTYSDVDVEAFLPLLREVDTSSIIALVKDEKLINLQNMLMSFCLGFDRIPESTAGLSKLVNSLMGFPNVAVSIQLIPTVLAPETRASLEQNFQMLDTLSHGIMEQGIGNVSFASASNPLETYRFYHDNQDQALFDFNFVVYGSHLQGDSVASALYGQLNSGCNSKAQIKFIRLQTEEANLCGNFYPLPWAIHEVLLQAERNPELWSIPNRYYTALYNLPYLLTAEEASEIFRLPIGGSTIRAGLQINESIKNSQTYSDNLINAGDITVGVLKSSGENYTIGIQLDDIAKHMLVVGTPGSGKTTFSVGLLDQLWKKHKIPFLVIEPAKNEYRALIQSIPELHIFTPGKNYISPFVFNPFVPPKNVRLETYKSTLKTAFAAAVSMATPLDKIFEDAIHNCYSDFRWLDSYTVSDKGKIFNIADFIKCFRETFDSIGYTGDARNIGRAGVVRLNSLARLFDNYYSIPIEDLLTKPTVIELSAIENSDQKSLIISLVLLSILAYVNSNYIGKGGLRNVILLEEAHVLLDADTNFAGVGEANPSAIAQGLIKRMLAELRSYGVGMIIADQSPRKVSTDVVALTDMKVAFRIVEAMDRQILSDSMGLNETQSARMARLKPGEAYLFFNRLDAAEEILTPNYRLENNIDISLSDSSIASLSTYWRNKPEFLRPYPYCEIVPCCRTCCDYNRRLLAKEIARRIFVRNLKSDTADFSSLKEVFAHISALIVAELNDEPYSRELLSCVKVHLWRKIRYETKIKVSDAQIEASLKK
;
A
#
# COMPACT_ATOMS: atom_id res chain seq x y z
N MET A 1 -21.28 4.45 -18.85
CA MET A 1 -22.50 5.28 -18.92
C MET A 1 -22.08 6.70 -18.59
N GLU A 2 -22.40 7.65 -19.45
CA GLU A 2 -22.10 9.06 -19.18
C GLU A 2 -22.91 9.53 -17.95
N LYS A 3 -22.27 10.24 -17.03
CA LYS A 3 -22.90 10.72 -15.76
C LYS A 3 -24.22 11.49 -15.93
N THR A 4 -24.48 12.01 -17.11
CA THR A 4 -25.68 12.78 -17.43
C THR A 4 -26.97 11.95 -17.60
N GLU A 5 -26.87 10.62 -17.77
CA GLU A 5 -28.04 9.75 -17.98
C GLU A 5 -28.85 9.46 -16.71
N LEU A 6 -28.35 9.80 -15.53
CA LEU A 6 -28.99 9.51 -14.24
C LEU A 6 -29.79 10.69 -13.67
N ILE A 7 -29.84 11.83 -14.36
CA ILE A 7 -30.61 12.98 -13.93
C ILE A 7 -31.98 12.92 -14.64
N ARG A 8 -33.05 13.01 -13.88
CA ARG A 8 -34.40 13.07 -14.39
C ARG A 8 -34.92 14.51 -14.33
N PHE A 9 -35.60 14.96 -15.39
CA PHE A 9 -36.14 16.32 -15.51
C PHE A 9 -37.65 16.27 -15.59
N LYS A 10 -38.30 17.26 -14.95
CA LYS A 10 -39.73 17.48 -15.00
C LYS A 10 -40.03 18.98 -15.13
N ARG A 11 -40.84 19.36 -16.09
CA ARG A 11 -41.33 20.73 -16.20
C ARG A 11 -42.52 20.92 -15.24
N ILE A 12 -42.48 21.95 -14.42
CA ILE A 12 -43.53 22.30 -13.46
C ILE A 12 -44.47 23.36 -14.03
N ALA A 13 -45.58 23.65 -13.32
CA ALA A 13 -46.62 24.53 -13.78
C ALA A 13 -46.16 26.01 -14.05
N SER A 14 -45.12 26.45 -13.36
CA SER A 14 -44.49 27.76 -13.59
C SER A 14 -43.74 27.86 -14.91
N GLY A 15 -43.52 26.72 -15.61
CA GLY A 15 -42.70 26.64 -16.82
C GLY A 15 -41.25 26.33 -16.58
N GLU A 16 -40.78 26.34 -15.34
CA GLU A 16 -39.45 25.99 -14.92
C GLU A 16 -39.22 24.48 -14.99
N ILE A 17 -37.95 24.09 -15.02
CA ILE A 17 -37.53 22.69 -15.07
C ILE A 17 -36.92 22.33 -13.72
N VAL A 18 -37.41 21.25 -13.14
CA VAL A 18 -36.83 20.64 -11.95
C VAL A 18 -36.05 19.40 -12.40
N GLY A 19 -34.77 19.37 -12.08
CA GLY A 19 -33.94 18.17 -12.21
C GLY A 19 -33.78 17.45 -10.86
N ALA A 20 -33.70 16.13 -10.87
CA ALA A 20 -33.43 15.36 -9.69
C ALA A 20 -32.35 14.31 -9.97
N LYS A 21 -31.42 14.13 -8.99
CA LYS A 21 -30.39 13.11 -8.97
C LYS A 21 -30.41 12.39 -7.62
N ALA A 22 -30.24 11.08 -7.63
CA ALA A 22 -30.30 10.27 -6.42
C ALA A 22 -29.02 9.46 -6.20
N ILE A 23 -28.61 9.38 -4.94
CA ILE A 23 -27.47 8.61 -4.46
C ILE A 23 -27.98 7.68 -3.35
N GLU A 24 -27.87 6.38 -3.51
CA GLU A 24 -28.25 5.40 -2.48
C GLU A 24 -27.06 5.17 -1.55
N ILE A 25 -27.31 5.24 -0.24
CA ILE A 25 -26.34 4.89 0.79
C ILE A 25 -26.46 3.38 1.04
N VAL A 26 -25.45 2.62 0.59
CA VAL A 26 -25.47 1.15 0.62
C VAL A 26 -24.98 0.59 1.96
N SER A 27 -23.93 1.19 2.52
CA SER A 27 -23.41 0.78 3.83
C SER A 27 -22.86 1.96 4.62
N VAL A 28 -22.83 1.79 5.93
CA VAL A 28 -22.39 2.79 6.89
C VAL A 28 -21.07 2.40 7.54
N PRO A 29 -20.24 3.36 7.96
CA PRO A 29 -19.00 3.08 8.69
C PRO A 29 -19.29 2.45 10.06
N ASP A 30 -18.37 1.63 10.55
CA ASP A 30 -18.35 1.15 11.94
C ASP A 30 -17.53 2.10 12.80
N TYR A 31 -18.18 2.83 13.69
CA TYR A 31 -17.50 3.80 14.55
C TYR A 31 -16.54 3.14 15.55
N SER A 32 -16.79 1.90 15.97
CA SER A 32 -15.94 1.18 16.92
C SER A 32 -14.49 1.04 16.43
N ILE A 33 -14.32 1.13 15.13
CA ILE A 33 -13.03 1.05 14.44
C ILE A 33 -12.33 2.40 14.39
N LEU A 34 -13.09 3.48 14.43
CA LEU A 34 -12.58 4.84 14.39
C LEU A 34 -12.17 5.33 15.79
N VAL A 35 -12.77 4.77 16.86
CA VAL A 35 -12.48 5.11 18.25
C VAL A 35 -10.98 5.09 18.61
N PRO A 36 -10.14 4.15 18.13
CA PRO A 36 -8.71 4.19 18.42
C PRO A 36 -7.97 5.43 17.94
N GLN A 37 -8.54 6.17 16.98
CA GLN A 37 -7.96 7.41 16.45
C GLN A 37 -8.35 8.63 17.27
N TYR A 38 -9.34 8.52 18.15
CA TYR A 38 -9.89 9.58 18.98
C TYR A 38 -9.68 9.27 20.44
N SER A 39 -9.65 10.30 21.25
CA SER A 39 -9.50 10.16 22.71
C SER A 39 -10.66 9.41 23.36
N ASN A 40 -11.86 9.49 22.74
CA ASN A 40 -13.06 8.82 23.19
C ASN A 40 -14.09 8.72 22.04
N GLU A 41 -15.17 7.96 22.26
CA GLU A 41 -16.27 7.77 21.32
C GLU A 41 -16.98 9.09 20.93
N MET A 42 -17.09 10.02 21.88
CA MET A 42 -17.76 11.31 21.67
C MET A 42 -17.01 12.18 20.66
N ASP A 43 -15.68 12.14 20.68
CA ASP A 43 -14.87 12.90 19.71
C ASP A 43 -15.05 12.36 18.28
N ALA A 44 -15.19 11.04 18.11
CA ALA A 44 -15.47 10.43 16.82
C ALA A 44 -16.83 10.85 16.26
N ILE A 45 -17.89 10.83 17.11
CA ILE A 45 -19.24 11.25 16.72
C ILE A 45 -19.27 12.73 16.35
N LYS A 46 -18.54 13.55 17.10
CA LYS A 46 -18.41 14.98 16.84
C LYS A 46 -17.73 15.26 15.50
N ASP A 47 -16.76 14.47 15.12
CA ASP A 47 -16.07 14.61 13.84
C ASP A 47 -17.01 14.29 12.65
N PHE A 48 -17.83 13.24 12.77
CA PHE A 48 -18.88 12.94 11.79
C PHE A 48 -19.89 14.08 11.64
N LYS A 49 -20.33 14.65 12.75
CA LYS A 49 -21.23 15.81 12.75
C LYS A 49 -20.57 17.01 12.08
N ASN A 50 -19.32 17.30 12.40
CA ASN A 50 -18.58 18.42 11.80
C ASN A 50 -18.40 18.21 10.30
N GLY A 51 -18.18 16.99 9.84
CA GLY A 51 -18.12 16.67 8.42
C GLY A 51 -19.45 16.94 7.69
N MET A 52 -20.58 16.57 8.29
CA MET A 52 -21.89 16.88 7.74
C MET A 52 -22.17 18.38 7.73
N MET A 53 -21.84 19.08 8.80
CA MET A 53 -21.96 20.55 8.88
C MET A 53 -21.08 21.22 7.83
N GLY A 54 -19.86 20.75 7.61
CA GLY A 54 -18.96 21.25 6.56
C GLY A 54 -19.55 21.05 5.16
N MET A 55 -20.08 19.87 4.88
CA MET A 55 -20.76 19.58 3.61
C MET A 55 -21.91 20.54 3.33
N LEU A 56 -22.77 20.74 4.33
CA LEU A 56 -23.91 21.66 4.20
C LEU A 56 -23.45 23.12 3.94
N ALA A 57 -22.40 23.56 4.64
CA ALA A 57 -21.82 24.89 4.42
C ALA A 57 -21.20 25.02 3.00
N GLU A 58 -20.53 24.00 2.50
CA GLU A 58 -19.95 23.98 1.15
C GLU A 58 -21.04 24.00 0.07
N VAL A 59 -22.10 23.22 0.25
CA VAL A 59 -23.27 23.25 -0.64
C VAL A 59 -23.91 24.64 -0.66
N TYR A 60 -24.13 25.24 0.52
CA TYR A 60 -24.66 26.59 0.61
C TYR A 60 -23.81 27.62 -0.14
N GLN A 61 -22.50 27.61 0.07
CA GLN A 61 -21.58 28.52 -0.65
C GLN A 61 -21.58 28.26 -2.15
N SER A 62 -21.66 27.00 -2.57
CA SER A 62 -21.76 26.65 -3.98
C SER A 62 -23.03 27.23 -4.63
N CYS A 63 -24.18 27.13 -3.96
CA CYS A 63 -25.45 27.70 -4.41
C CYS A 63 -25.38 29.24 -4.44
N LYS A 64 -24.80 29.86 -3.42
CA LYS A 64 -24.63 31.32 -3.36
C LYS A 64 -23.76 31.85 -4.50
N ASN A 65 -22.63 31.17 -4.77
CA ASN A 65 -21.73 31.54 -5.86
C ASN A 65 -22.39 31.37 -7.24
N PHE A 66 -23.18 30.31 -7.41
CA PHE A 66 -23.94 30.09 -8.64
C PHE A 66 -24.99 31.14 -8.86
N SER A 67 -25.76 31.48 -7.86
CA SER A 67 -26.76 32.53 -7.90
C SER A 67 -26.17 33.90 -8.31
N LEU A 68 -25.00 34.25 -7.75
CA LEU A 68 -24.30 35.48 -8.11
C LEU A 68 -23.85 35.51 -9.57
N SER A 69 -23.49 34.34 -10.13
CA SER A 69 -23.00 34.24 -11.52
C SER A 69 -24.11 34.21 -12.56
N SER A 70 -25.28 33.70 -12.21
CA SER A 70 -26.42 33.51 -13.15
C SER A 70 -27.49 34.57 -13.12
N HIS A 71 -27.42 35.53 -12.20
CA HIS A 71 -28.50 36.51 -11.91
C HIS A 71 -29.85 35.90 -11.51
N ASN A 72 -29.85 34.62 -11.11
CA ASN A 72 -31.03 33.91 -10.68
C ASN A 72 -31.32 34.17 -9.19
N SER A 73 -32.63 34.05 -8.87
CA SER A 73 -33.04 34.10 -7.45
C SER A 73 -32.50 32.88 -6.69
N PHE A 74 -31.94 33.08 -5.53
CA PHE A 74 -31.63 32.06 -4.58
C PHE A 74 -32.93 31.61 -3.85
N PRO A 75 -33.16 30.30 -3.59
CA PRO A 75 -32.33 29.11 -3.79
C PRO A 75 -32.74 28.27 -5.01
N ASP A 76 -31.74 27.79 -5.73
CA ASP A 76 -31.99 26.96 -6.93
C ASP A 76 -31.81 25.44 -6.64
N VAL A 77 -31.44 25.07 -5.43
CA VAL A 77 -31.13 23.69 -5.02
C VAL A 77 -31.81 23.30 -3.72
N ALA A 78 -32.22 22.06 -3.60
CA ALA A 78 -32.63 21.42 -2.36
C ALA A 78 -31.93 20.07 -2.20
N ILE A 79 -31.59 19.73 -0.96
CA ILE A 79 -31.00 18.44 -0.60
C ILE A 79 -32.00 17.70 0.27
N GLU A 80 -32.24 16.43 -0.03
CA GLU A 80 -33.13 15.59 0.76
C GLU A 80 -32.42 14.32 1.20
N LEU A 81 -32.58 13.99 2.49
CA LEU A 81 -32.26 12.68 3.05
C LEU A 81 -33.56 11.91 3.19
N LEU A 82 -33.75 10.88 2.37
CA LEU A 82 -34.95 10.07 2.33
C LEU A 82 -34.66 8.67 2.88
N TRP A 83 -35.39 8.28 3.90
CA TRP A 83 -35.42 6.97 4.48
C TRP A 83 -36.70 6.26 4.08
N CYS A 84 -36.59 5.07 3.46
CA CYS A 84 -37.73 4.25 3.09
C CYS A 84 -37.61 2.88 3.73
N THR A 85 -38.75 2.29 4.11
CA THR A 85 -38.79 0.94 4.62
C THR A 85 -39.56 0.02 3.69
N GLU A 86 -38.99 -1.16 3.45
CA GLU A 86 -39.64 -2.22 2.66
C GLU A 86 -39.84 -3.49 3.51
N PRO A 87 -40.88 -4.28 3.25
CA PRO A 87 -41.13 -5.50 4.01
C PRO A 87 -40.07 -6.56 3.74
N VAL A 88 -39.57 -7.20 4.79
CA VAL A 88 -38.66 -8.35 4.67
C VAL A 88 -39.46 -9.61 4.33
N GLN A 89 -39.04 -10.33 3.30
CA GLN A 89 -39.66 -11.59 2.91
C GLN A 89 -39.74 -12.57 4.09
N ASN A 90 -40.94 -13.13 4.35
CA ASN A 90 -41.23 -14.05 5.43
C ASN A 90 -41.15 -13.48 6.86
N GLN A 91 -41.02 -12.17 7.04
CA GLN A 91 -41.01 -11.53 8.35
C GLN A 91 -41.92 -10.28 8.37
N PRO A 92 -43.23 -10.42 8.54
CA PRO A 92 -44.19 -9.34 8.35
C PRO A 92 -44.09 -8.19 9.35
N TYR A 93 -43.31 -8.34 10.42
CA TYR A 93 -43.07 -7.30 11.45
C TYR A 93 -41.66 -6.75 11.41
N GLN A 94 -40.85 -7.04 10.37
CA GLN A 94 -39.54 -6.47 10.17
C GLN A 94 -39.47 -5.77 8.83
N ALA A 95 -38.82 -4.62 8.84
CA ALA A 95 -38.58 -3.85 7.64
C ALA A 95 -37.09 -3.68 7.38
N ALA A 96 -36.73 -3.75 6.11
CA ALA A 96 -35.41 -3.32 5.65
C ALA A 96 -35.43 -1.82 5.37
N ILE A 97 -34.37 -1.13 5.76
CA ILE A 97 -34.22 0.31 5.53
C ILE A 97 -33.39 0.53 4.27
N ARG A 98 -33.87 1.41 3.40
CA ARG A 98 -33.10 1.99 2.29
C ARG A 98 -32.99 3.48 2.49
N MET A 99 -31.87 4.02 2.16
CA MET A 99 -31.57 5.44 2.36
C MET A 99 -31.05 6.06 1.09
N PHE A 100 -31.60 7.23 0.77
CA PHE A 100 -31.23 7.98 -0.42
C PHE A 100 -30.92 9.42 -0.07
N LEU A 101 -29.82 9.92 -0.66
CA LEU A 101 -29.56 11.35 -0.74
C LEU A 101 -30.06 11.82 -2.10
N ILE A 102 -31.06 12.69 -2.10
CA ILE A 102 -31.70 13.20 -3.31
C ILE A 102 -31.35 14.68 -3.44
N LEU A 103 -30.86 15.04 -4.59
CA LEU A 103 -30.53 16.41 -4.95
C LEU A 103 -31.53 16.89 -5.97
N ARG A 104 -32.13 18.06 -5.75
CA ARG A 104 -33.03 18.70 -6.71
C ARG A 104 -32.52 20.07 -7.02
N GLY A 105 -32.59 20.41 -8.30
CA GLY A 105 -32.31 21.75 -8.79
C GLY A 105 -33.49 22.28 -9.60
N ILE A 106 -33.70 23.57 -9.56
CA ILE A 106 -34.72 24.24 -10.35
C ILE A 106 -34.08 25.30 -11.25
N GLY A 107 -34.54 25.46 -12.48
CA GLY A 107 -34.02 26.44 -13.42
C GLY A 107 -34.80 26.51 -14.73
N GLN A 108 -34.31 27.30 -15.65
CA GLN A 108 -35.00 27.57 -16.92
C GLN A 108 -34.66 26.50 -18.00
N ASP A 109 -33.49 25.85 -17.91
CA ASP A 109 -33.03 24.88 -18.88
C ASP A 109 -32.35 23.66 -18.19
N GLU A 110 -32.39 22.51 -18.88
CA GLU A 110 -31.86 21.23 -18.36
C GLU A 110 -30.35 21.24 -18.19
N ALA A 111 -29.62 21.93 -19.06
CA ALA A 111 -28.15 21.92 -19.02
C ALA A 111 -27.61 22.64 -17.77
N THR A 112 -28.21 23.80 -17.45
CA THR A 112 -27.88 24.58 -16.27
C THR A 112 -28.19 23.80 -15.00
N VAL A 113 -29.37 23.18 -14.93
CA VAL A 113 -29.79 22.36 -13.78
C VAL A 113 -28.88 21.13 -13.63
N ALA A 114 -28.52 20.45 -14.72
CA ALA A 114 -27.61 19.31 -14.69
C ALA A 114 -26.22 19.69 -14.13
N SER A 115 -25.66 20.80 -14.66
CA SER A 115 -24.35 21.28 -14.18
C SER A 115 -24.35 21.60 -12.68
N LEU A 116 -25.42 22.22 -12.20
CA LEU A 116 -25.60 22.55 -10.78
C LEU A 116 -25.70 21.27 -9.92
N LEU A 117 -26.51 20.31 -10.35
CA LEU A 117 -26.70 19.04 -9.64
C LEU A 117 -25.42 18.21 -9.59
N ASP A 118 -24.66 18.13 -10.69
CA ASP A 118 -23.38 17.41 -10.71
C ASP A 118 -22.35 18.04 -9.77
N LYS A 119 -22.32 19.37 -9.70
CA LYS A 119 -21.46 20.09 -8.77
C LYS A 119 -21.81 19.79 -7.32
N VAL A 120 -23.09 19.86 -6.97
CA VAL A 120 -23.56 19.58 -5.59
C VAL A 120 -23.37 18.10 -5.27
N ALA A 121 -23.63 17.18 -6.22
CA ALA A 121 -23.42 15.76 -6.03
C ALA A 121 -21.93 15.45 -5.75
N ASN A 122 -21.02 16.08 -6.46
CA ASN A 122 -19.58 15.90 -6.19
C ASN A 122 -19.19 16.34 -4.78
N LEU A 123 -19.72 17.47 -4.29
CA LEU A 123 -19.47 17.91 -2.91
C LEU A 123 -19.99 16.89 -1.89
N CYS A 124 -21.22 16.42 -2.07
CA CYS A 124 -21.82 15.41 -1.17
C CYS A 124 -21.04 14.09 -1.21
N THR A 125 -20.69 13.58 -2.39
CA THR A 125 -19.97 12.31 -2.54
C THR A 125 -18.56 12.35 -1.99
N VAL A 126 -17.88 13.50 -2.07
CA VAL A 126 -16.59 13.70 -1.39
C VAL A 126 -16.76 13.51 0.11
N THR A 127 -17.72 14.16 0.75
CA THR A 127 -17.96 14.01 2.19
C THR A 127 -18.35 12.59 2.57
N LEU A 128 -19.25 11.95 1.81
CA LEU A 128 -19.61 10.54 2.04
C LEU A 128 -18.39 9.62 2.00
N ARG A 129 -17.51 9.83 1.04
CA ARG A 129 -16.27 9.08 0.90
C ARG A 129 -15.32 9.31 2.06
N LEU A 130 -15.11 10.57 2.44
CA LEU A 130 -14.29 10.94 3.59
C LEU A 130 -14.77 10.29 4.88
N GLN A 131 -16.08 10.28 5.08
CA GLN A 131 -16.73 9.67 6.24
C GLN A 131 -16.99 8.18 6.07
N LYS A 132 -16.48 7.54 4.98
CA LYS A 132 -16.48 6.09 4.79
C LYS A 132 -17.85 5.44 4.54
N TYR A 133 -18.81 6.18 4.07
CA TYR A 133 -20.04 5.62 3.56
C TYR A 133 -19.81 4.97 2.19
N THR A 134 -20.38 3.78 1.97
CA THR A 134 -20.47 3.23 0.63
C THR A 134 -21.77 3.66 -0.01
N TYR A 135 -21.68 4.18 -1.22
CA TYR A 135 -22.83 4.70 -1.94
C TYR A 135 -22.80 4.29 -3.42
N SER A 136 -23.93 4.41 -4.08
CA SER A 136 -24.06 4.21 -5.52
C SER A 136 -24.95 5.28 -6.13
N ASP A 137 -24.56 5.78 -7.30
CA ASP A 137 -25.46 6.63 -8.10
C ASP A 137 -26.59 5.73 -8.63
N VAL A 138 -27.83 6.15 -8.42
CA VAL A 138 -29.02 5.41 -8.83
C VAL A 138 -29.96 6.29 -9.63
N ASP A 139 -30.77 5.67 -10.49
CA ASP A 139 -31.86 6.39 -11.16
C ASP A 139 -32.90 6.83 -10.10
N VAL A 140 -33.44 8.02 -10.25
CA VAL A 140 -34.51 8.55 -9.40
C VAL A 140 -35.71 7.59 -9.33
N GLU A 141 -35.95 6.82 -10.38
CA GLU A 141 -36.99 5.79 -10.37
C GLU A 141 -36.71 4.61 -9.43
N ALA A 142 -35.51 4.45 -8.91
CA ALA A 142 -35.18 3.35 -7.99
C ALA A 142 -35.92 3.43 -6.64
N PHE A 143 -36.26 4.63 -6.17
CA PHE A 143 -37.01 4.82 -4.92
C PHE A 143 -38.51 5.12 -5.14
N LEU A 144 -38.94 5.54 -6.33
CA LEU A 144 -40.36 5.81 -6.62
C LEU A 144 -41.29 4.61 -6.33
N PRO A 145 -40.94 3.37 -6.67
CA PRO A 145 -41.76 2.22 -6.29
C PRO A 145 -41.96 2.09 -4.79
N LEU A 146 -40.88 2.34 -4.00
CA LEU A 146 -40.94 2.29 -2.53
C LEU A 146 -41.90 3.35 -1.99
N LEU A 147 -41.85 4.56 -2.52
CA LEU A 147 -42.74 5.64 -2.11
C LEU A 147 -44.21 5.37 -2.49
N ARG A 148 -44.47 4.68 -3.58
CA ARG A 148 -45.86 4.27 -4.00
C ARG A 148 -46.49 3.27 -3.04
N GLU A 149 -45.69 2.47 -2.35
CA GLU A 149 -46.15 1.49 -1.37
C GLU A 149 -46.37 2.10 0.03
N VAL A 150 -45.85 3.32 0.28
CA VAL A 150 -46.03 3.99 1.56
C VAL A 150 -47.49 4.42 1.74
N ASP A 151 -48.06 4.06 2.90
CA ASP A 151 -49.39 4.54 3.29
C ASP A 151 -49.35 6.02 3.65
N THR A 152 -50.20 6.79 3.03
CA THR A 152 -50.28 8.24 3.23
C THR A 152 -51.49 8.68 4.05
N SER A 153 -52.10 7.78 4.76
CA SER A 153 -53.24 8.11 5.66
C SER A 153 -52.81 9.01 6.82
N SER A 154 -51.52 9.05 7.17
CA SER A 154 -50.95 9.97 8.12
C SER A 154 -49.67 10.63 7.54
N ILE A 155 -49.71 11.91 7.35
CA ILE A 155 -48.57 12.72 6.92
C ILE A 155 -48.32 13.74 8.05
N ILE A 156 -47.14 13.66 8.66
CA ILE A 156 -46.78 14.43 9.82
C ILE A 156 -45.52 15.24 9.53
N ALA A 157 -45.61 16.55 9.62
CA ALA A 157 -44.46 17.43 9.57
C ALA A 157 -44.00 17.76 11.00
N LEU A 158 -42.66 17.77 11.18
CA LEU A 158 -42.02 18.19 12.41
C LEU A 158 -41.42 19.57 12.18
N VAL A 159 -41.79 20.53 13.03
CA VAL A 159 -41.36 21.90 12.94
C VAL A 159 -40.96 22.43 14.30
N LYS A 160 -40.23 23.54 14.36
CA LYS A 160 -39.94 24.21 15.65
C LYS A 160 -41.25 24.74 16.24
N ASP A 161 -41.44 24.63 17.55
CA ASP A 161 -42.61 25.15 18.24
C ASP A 161 -42.49 26.67 18.41
N GLU A 162 -43.28 27.40 17.62
CA GLU A 162 -43.35 28.84 17.66
C GLU A 162 -44.18 29.29 18.87
N LYS A 163 -43.58 30.12 19.72
CA LYS A 163 -44.18 30.69 20.93
C LYS A 163 -44.42 32.18 20.71
N LEU A 164 -45.55 32.65 21.24
CA LEU A 164 -45.94 34.07 21.23
C LEU A 164 -45.80 34.64 22.61
N ILE A 165 -45.20 35.80 22.71
CA ILE A 165 -45.06 36.54 23.96
C ILE A 165 -45.54 38.00 23.77
N ASN A 166 -46.22 38.52 24.76
CA ASN A 166 -46.63 39.93 24.79
C ASN A 166 -45.64 40.71 25.66
N LEU A 167 -44.87 41.61 25.07
CA LEU A 167 -43.93 42.50 25.71
C LEU A 167 -44.43 43.92 25.57
N GLN A 168 -44.99 44.52 26.63
CA GLN A 168 -45.51 45.92 26.61
C GLN A 168 -46.45 46.21 25.43
N ASN A 169 -47.44 45.38 25.22
CA ASN A 169 -48.38 45.47 24.08
C ASN A 169 -47.79 45.19 22.66
N MET A 170 -46.58 44.67 22.64
CA MET A 170 -46.00 44.11 21.42
C MET A 170 -46.05 42.60 21.48
N LEU A 171 -46.65 41.97 20.49
CA LEU A 171 -46.66 40.54 20.35
C LEU A 171 -45.43 40.13 19.55
N MET A 172 -44.58 39.28 20.07
CA MET A 172 -43.42 38.75 19.37
C MET A 172 -43.46 37.24 19.29
N SER A 173 -43.01 36.66 18.20
CA SER A 173 -42.83 35.27 18.09
C SER A 173 -41.35 34.89 18.28
N PHE A 174 -41.10 33.73 18.87
CA PHE A 174 -39.79 33.14 18.99
C PHE A 174 -39.88 31.63 18.98
N CYS A 175 -38.83 31.01 18.45
CA CYS A 175 -38.62 29.56 18.53
C CYS A 175 -37.30 29.30 19.24
N LEU A 176 -37.28 28.32 20.11
CA LEU A 176 -36.01 27.81 20.61
C LEU A 176 -35.43 26.91 19.54
N GLY A 177 -34.13 26.99 19.35
CA GLY A 177 -33.42 26.18 18.35
C GLY A 177 -33.47 24.68 18.64
N PHE A 178 -33.02 23.86 17.72
CA PHE A 178 -32.73 22.47 18.01
C PHE A 178 -31.60 22.42 19.02
N ASP A 179 -31.89 21.83 20.17
CA ASP A 179 -30.84 21.62 21.15
C ASP A 179 -29.89 20.51 20.65
N ARG A 180 -28.63 20.58 21.05
CA ARG A 180 -27.67 19.55 20.72
C ARG A 180 -28.21 18.22 21.18
N ILE A 181 -28.40 17.27 20.26
CA ILE A 181 -28.67 15.88 20.61
C ILE A 181 -27.49 15.43 21.47
N PRO A 182 -27.71 14.89 22.68
CA PRO A 182 -26.61 14.47 23.53
C PRO A 182 -25.70 13.53 22.74
N GLU A 183 -24.43 13.81 22.79
CA GLU A 183 -23.38 13.03 22.09
C GLU A 183 -23.40 11.54 22.50
N SER A 184 -23.96 11.23 23.68
CA SER A 184 -24.20 9.86 24.16
C SER A 184 -25.28 9.07 23.38
N THR A 185 -26.10 9.72 22.57
CA THR A 185 -27.04 9.05 21.67
C THR A 185 -26.44 8.94 20.27
N ALA A 186 -25.38 8.16 20.16
CA ALA A 186 -24.74 7.88 18.91
C ALA A 186 -25.74 7.38 17.87
N GLY A 187 -25.86 8.15 16.79
CA GLY A 187 -26.68 7.81 15.65
C GLY A 187 -28.18 7.71 15.98
N LEU A 188 -29.00 7.95 15.05
CA LEU A 188 -30.46 7.94 15.10
C LEU A 188 -31.08 6.57 15.51
N SER A 189 -30.52 5.90 16.56
CA SER A 189 -30.84 4.52 16.92
C SER A 189 -32.31 4.31 17.29
N LYS A 190 -32.97 5.30 17.90
CA LYS A 190 -34.41 5.20 18.18
C LYS A 190 -35.21 5.29 16.89
N LEU A 191 -34.88 6.18 15.98
CA LEU A 191 -35.48 6.27 14.66
C LEU A 191 -35.26 4.95 13.88
N VAL A 192 -34.03 4.47 13.80
CA VAL A 192 -33.69 3.23 13.11
C VAL A 192 -34.47 2.05 13.65
N ASN A 193 -34.55 1.91 14.98
CA ASN A 193 -35.32 0.83 15.60
C ASN A 193 -36.83 0.92 15.28
N SER A 194 -37.38 2.14 15.24
CA SER A 194 -38.78 2.35 14.88
C SER A 194 -39.01 2.04 13.39
N LEU A 195 -38.15 2.49 12.51
CA LEU A 195 -38.24 2.19 11.07
C LEU A 195 -38.10 0.69 10.78
N MET A 196 -37.20 -0.03 11.48
CA MET A 196 -37.06 -1.47 11.30
C MET A 196 -38.28 -2.27 11.78
N GLY A 197 -39.15 -1.66 12.60
CA GLY A 197 -40.39 -2.27 13.08
C GLY A 197 -41.59 -2.05 12.16
N PHE A 198 -41.53 -1.13 11.21
CA PHE A 198 -42.65 -0.76 10.38
C PHE A 198 -42.31 -0.75 8.89
N PRO A 199 -42.85 -1.64 8.07
CA PRO A 199 -42.73 -1.57 6.63
C PRO A 199 -43.58 -0.41 6.05
N ASN A 200 -43.24 0.01 4.85
CA ASN A 200 -44.00 0.99 4.07
C ASN A 200 -44.12 2.37 4.76
N VAL A 201 -43.11 2.80 5.45
CA VAL A 201 -42.94 4.14 6.04
C VAL A 201 -41.82 4.88 5.34
N ALA A 202 -41.98 6.18 5.17
CA ALA A 202 -40.92 7.02 4.69
C ALA A 202 -40.69 8.24 5.61
N VAL A 203 -39.45 8.61 5.78
CA VAL A 203 -39.02 9.82 6.50
C VAL A 203 -38.20 10.67 5.54
N SER A 204 -38.64 11.89 5.31
CA SER A 204 -37.99 12.84 4.41
C SER A 204 -37.50 14.04 5.19
N ILE A 205 -36.21 14.37 5.07
CA ILE A 205 -35.60 15.57 5.64
C ILE A 205 -35.03 16.36 4.46
N GLN A 206 -35.63 17.50 4.20
CA GLN A 206 -35.28 18.36 3.06
C GLN A 206 -34.67 19.66 3.58
N LEU A 207 -33.56 20.08 3.00
CA LEU A 207 -32.88 21.33 3.30
C LEU A 207 -32.83 22.19 2.03
N ILE A 208 -33.28 23.42 2.13
CA ILE A 208 -33.29 24.41 1.08
C ILE A 208 -32.40 25.56 1.50
N PRO A 209 -31.22 25.77 0.88
CA PRO A 209 -30.39 26.92 1.20
C PRO A 209 -31.18 28.23 1.08
N THR A 210 -31.09 29.09 2.06
CA THR A 210 -31.83 30.34 2.08
C THR A 210 -31.00 31.55 2.51
N VAL A 211 -31.40 32.75 2.11
CA VAL A 211 -30.75 34.01 2.50
C VAL A 211 -31.80 34.94 3.07
N LEU A 212 -31.51 35.50 4.23
CA LEU A 212 -32.40 36.51 4.78
C LEU A 212 -32.44 37.74 3.90
N ALA A 213 -33.67 38.18 3.48
CA ALA A 213 -33.88 39.39 2.73
C ALA A 213 -33.34 40.61 3.47
N PRO A 214 -32.90 41.68 2.78
CA PRO A 214 -32.39 42.89 3.42
C PRO A 214 -33.34 43.49 4.48
N GLU A 215 -34.66 43.48 4.18
CA GLU A 215 -35.72 43.96 5.08
C GLU A 215 -35.82 43.10 6.33
N THR A 216 -35.67 41.77 6.17
CA THR A 216 -35.67 40.81 7.28
C THR A 216 -34.43 41.00 8.16
N ARG A 217 -33.26 41.23 7.58
CA ARG A 217 -32.02 41.54 8.31
C ARG A 217 -32.13 42.83 9.14
N ALA A 218 -32.66 43.89 8.52
CA ALA A 218 -32.88 45.17 9.21
C ALA A 218 -33.87 45.03 10.38
N SER A 219 -34.97 44.29 10.20
CA SER A 219 -35.94 43.99 11.25
C SER A 219 -35.34 43.10 12.37
N LEU A 220 -34.47 42.14 12.02
CA LEU A 220 -33.77 41.28 12.97
C LEU A 220 -32.85 42.13 13.86
N GLU A 221 -32.09 43.04 13.30
CA GLU A 221 -31.23 43.97 14.02
C GLU A 221 -32.02 44.84 14.99
N GLN A 222 -33.12 45.46 14.51
CA GLN A 222 -33.97 46.29 15.34
C GLN A 222 -34.58 45.52 16.51
N ASN A 223 -35.12 44.32 16.27
CA ASN A 223 -35.76 43.50 17.30
C ASN A 223 -34.71 42.98 18.31
N PHE A 224 -33.51 42.62 17.85
CA PHE A 224 -32.42 42.25 18.71
C PHE A 224 -32.03 43.37 19.66
N GLN A 225 -31.79 44.58 19.15
CA GLN A 225 -31.43 45.74 19.95
C GLN A 225 -32.52 46.10 20.96
N MET A 226 -33.80 46.04 20.56
CA MET A 226 -34.94 46.29 21.43
C MET A 226 -35.02 45.27 22.59
N LEU A 227 -34.90 43.97 22.25
CA LEU A 227 -34.95 42.89 23.26
C LEU A 227 -33.76 42.95 24.20
N ASP A 228 -32.59 43.29 23.70
CA ASP A 228 -31.41 43.48 24.53
C ASP A 228 -31.60 44.64 25.56
N THR A 229 -32.15 45.73 25.06
CA THR A 229 -32.48 46.89 25.95
C THR A 229 -33.51 46.48 26.99
N LEU A 230 -34.60 45.79 26.64
CA LEU A 230 -35.66 45.35 27.55
C LEU A 230 -35.13 44.33 28.58
N SER A 231 -34.22 43.47 28.19
CA SER A 231 -33.66 42.46 29.08
C SER A 231 -32.72 43.05 30.13
N HIS A 232 -31.92 44.04 29.79
CA HIS A 232 -30.97 44.71 30.67
C HIS A 232 -31.61 45.79 31.53
N GLY A 233 -32.82 46.23 31.24
CA GLY A 233 -33.58 47.19 31.95
C GLY A 233 -33.48 48.63 31.41
N ILE A 234 -34.59 49.35 31.46
CA ILE A 234 -34.70 50.77 31.10
C ILE A 234 -34.62 51.56 32.37
N MET A 235 -33.77 52.60 32.39
CA MET A 235 -33.79 53.60 33.44
C MET A 235 -34.99 54.52 33.24
N GLU A 236 -36.08 54.29 33.91
CA GLU A 236 -37.18 55.27 34.00
C GLU A 236 -36.85 56.26 35.16
N GLN A 237 -37.11 57.58 34.92
CA GLN A 237 -36.88 58.62 35.87
C GLN A 237 -37.68 58.34 37.15
N GLY A 238 -37.02 57.95 38.23
CA GLY A 238 -37.61 57.79 39.56
C GLY A 238 -37.98 56.37 39.98
N ILE A 239 -37.90 55.39 39.15
CA ILE A 239 -38.15 53.96 39.45
C ILE A 239 -36.95 53.21 38.97
N GLY A 240 -36.19 52.54 39.80
CA GLY A 240 -34.95 51.86 39.42
C GLY A 240 -35.03 51.00 38.19
N ASN A 241 -33.97 50.43 37.78
CA ASN A 241 -33.87 49.57 36.56
C ASN A 241 -34.97 48.49 36.53
N VAL A 242 -35.96 48.60 35.66
CA VAL A 242 -37.01 47.60 35.45
C VAL A 242 -36.58 46.70 34.27
N SER A 243 -36.18 45.50 34.55
CA SER A 243 -35.88 44.49 33.52
C SER A 243 -37.07 43.55 33.31
N PHE A 244 -37.33 43.19 32.07
CA PHE A 244 -38.37 42.22 31.70
C PHE A 244 -37.74 40.82 31.57
N ALA A 245 -37.78 40.04 32.64
CA ALA A 245 -37.29 38.66 32.61
C ALA A 245 -37.87 37.80 31.49
N SER A 246 -39.11 38.11 31.07
CA SER A 246 -39.79 37.46 29.95
C SER A 246 -39.16 37.75 28.58
N ALA A 247 -38.35 38.80 28.44
CA ALA A 247 -37.67 39.16 27.20
C ALA A 247 -36.42 38.29 26.94
N SER A 248 -35.93 37.56 27.95
CA SER A 248 -34.69 36.78 27.83
C SER A 248 -34.77 35.64 26.78
N ASN A 249 -35.89 34.92 26.72
CA ASN A 249 -36.06 33.83 25.75
C ASN A 249 -36.12 34.30 24.30
N PRO A 250 -36.97 35.30 23.94
CA PRO A 250 -36.93 35.90 22.59
C PRO A 250 -35.55 36.48 22.28
N LEU A 251 -34.91 37.18 23.22
CA LEU A 251 -33.57 37.72 23.03
C LEU A 251 -32.55 36.64 22.65
N GLU A 252 -32.60 35.48 23.30
CA GLU A 252 -31.69 34.36 22.98
C GLU A 252 -31.88 33.91 21.51
N THR A 253 -33.10 33.73 21.04
CA THR A 253 -33.42 33.40 19.65
C THR A 253 -32.93 34.47 18.65
N TYR A 254 -33.32 35.75 18.92
CA TYR A 254 -32.96 36.82 18.01
C TYR A 254 -31.47 37.09 17.98
N ARG A 255 -30.79 36.98 19.09
CA ARG A 255 -29.32 37.03 19.18
C ARG A 255 -28.68 35.92 18.37
N PHE A 256 -29.16 34.67 18.50
CA PHE A 256 -28.64 33.54 17.78
C PHE A 256 -28.72 33.76 16.25
N TYR A 257 -29.86 34.18 15.73
CA TYR A 257 -29.97 34.42 14.29
C TYR A 257 -29.26 35.71 13.83
N HIS A 258 -29.17 36.72 14.69
CA HIS A 258 -28.37 37.89 14.42
C HIS A 258 -26.88 37.57 14.25
N ASP A 259 -26.33 36.79 15.20
CA ASP A 259 -24.91 36.42 15.18
C ASP A 259 -24.58 35.45 14.02
N ASN A 260 -25.57 34.71 13.53
CA ASN A 260 -25.42 33.72 12.47
C ASN A 260 -26.02 34.17 11.11
N GLN A 261 -26.48 35.39 10.94
CA GLN A 261 -27.19 35.87 9.73
C GLN A 261 -26.35 35.82 8.42
N ASP A 262 -25.03 35.80 8.54
CA ASP A 262 -24.10 35.72 7.41
C ASP A 262 -23.54 34.28 7.18
N GLN A 263 -23.94 33.36 8.01
CA GLN A 263 -23.59 31.94 7.88
C GLN A 263 -24.54 31.21 6.92
N ALA A 264 -24.32 29.91 6.75
CA ALA A 264 -25.19 29.07 5.96
C ALA A 264 -26.53 28.85 6.69
N LEU A 265 -27.63 29.31 6.08
CA LEU A 265 -28.98 29.15 6.56
C LEU A 265 -29.78 28.26 5.61
N PHE A 266 -30.73 27.51 6.15
CA PHE A 266 -31.57 26.58 5.41
C PHE A 266 -33.01 26.68 5.87
N ASP A 267 -33.94 26.74 4.92
CA ASP A 267 -35.32 26.36 5.17
C ASP A 267 -35.43 24.84 5.15
N PHE A 268 -36.22 24.24 6.02
CA PHE A 268 -36.32 22.80 6.10
C PHE A 268 -37.76 22.28 6.06
N ASN A 269 -37.91 21.06 5.52
CA ASN A 269 -39.10 20.26 5.63
C ASN A 269 -38.67 18.92 6.28
N PHE A 270 -39.34 18.52 7.34
CA PHE A 270 -39.10 17.26 7.99
C PHE A 270 -40.43 16.51 8.12
N VAL A 271 -40.63 15.52 7.24
CA VAL A 271 -41.93 14.90 7.03
C VAL A 271 -41.85 13.38 7.20
N VAL A 272 -42.82 12.84 7.93
CA VAL A 272 -43.02 11.41 8.12
C VAL A 272 -44.30 10.98 7.39
N TYR A 273 -44.18 10.01 6.49
CA TYR A 273 -45.26 9.40 5.75
C TYR A 273 -45.50 7.98 6.26
N GLY A 274 -46.74 7.60 6.52
CA GLY A 274 -47.10 6.28 6.97
C GLY A 274 -48.61 6.12 7.27
N SER A 275 -49.05 4.98 7.76
CA SER A 275 -50.36 4.81 8.32
C SER A 275 -50.51 5.58 9.64
N HIS A 276 -51.75 5.82 10.08
CA HIS A 276 -51.99 6.48 11.38
C HIS A 276 -51.21 5.85 12.53
N LEU A 277 -51.11 4.52 12.56
CA LEU A 277 -50.37 3.81 13.60
C LEU A 277 -48.86 3.92 13.44
N GLN A 278 -48.41 3.67 12.23
CA GLN A 278 -46.95 3.58 11.93
C GLN A 278 -46.32 4.96 11.85
N GLY A 279 -46.92 5.90 11.11
CA GLY A 279 -46.44 7.26 10.96
C GLY A 279 -46.39 7.97 12.31
N ASP A 280 -47.45 7.87 13.13
CA ASP A 280 -47.52 8.47 14.47
C ASP A 280 -46.45 7.87 15.39
N SER A 281 -46.22 6.55 15.31
CA SER A 281 -45.19 5.88 16.12
C SER A 281 -43.77 6.36 15.75
N VAL A 282 -43.45 6.46 14.46
CA VAL A 282 -42.16 6.94 13.98
C VAL A 282 -41.97 8.42 14.34
N ALA A 283 -43.00 9.25 14.14
CA ALA A 283 -42.97 10.67 14.52
C ALA A 283 -42.74 10.85 16.02
N SER A 284 -43.43 10.03 16.86
CA SER A 284 -43.22 10.04 18.31
C SER A 284 -41.82 9.62 18.74
N ALA A 285 -41.22 8.61 18.05
CA ALA A 285 -39.85 8.21 18.29
C ALA A 285 -38.86 9.31 17.94
N LEU A 286 -39.05 9.98 16.82
CA LEU A 286 -38.27 11.16 16.41
C LEU A 286 -38.40 12.30 17.43
N TYR A 287 -39.62 12.60 17.86
CA TYR A 287 -39.85 13.60 18.89
C TYR A 287 -39.08 13.28 20.17
N GLY A 288 -39.19 12.03 20.65
CA GLY A 288 -38.48 11.59 21.84
C GLY A 288 -36.95 11.59 21.68
N GLN A 289 -36.43 11.42 20.48
CA GLN A 289 -35.01 11.48 20.21
C GLN A 289 -34.50 12.93 20.13
N LEU A 290 -35.22 13.80 19.42
CA LEU A 290 -34.86 15.19 19.24
C LEU A 290 -35.01 16.00 20.52
N ASN A 291 -35.90 15.59 21.43
CA ASN A 291 -36.12 16.27 22.72
C ASN A 291 -35.42 15.57 23.92
N SER A 292 -34.71 14.49 23.75
CA SER A 292 -34.18 13.66 24.85
C SER A 292 -33.06 14.30 25.65
N GLY A 293 -32.44 15.37 25.18
CA GLY A 293 -31.35 16.11 25.85
C GLY A 293 -31.78 17.46 26.39
N CYS A 294 -33.02 17.85 26.19
CA CYS A 294 -33.44 19.22 26.40
C CYS A 294 -33.68 19.53 27.89
N ASN A 295 -32.87 20.39 28.44
CA ASN A 295 -33.20 21.17 29.61
C ASN A 295 -34.31 22.18 29.27
N SER A 296 -35.50 21.71 28.87
CA SER A 296 -36.71 22.49 28.59
C SER A 296 -36.63 23.56 27.49
N LYS A 297 -35.61 23.62 26.66
CA LYS A 297 -35.39 24.74 25.74
C LYS A 297 -35.74 24.42 24.27
N ALA A 298 -35.58 23.19 23.79
CA ALA A 298 -35.98 22.84 22.44
C ALA A 298 -37.37 22.19 22.45
N GLN A 299 -38.27 22.72 21.66
CA GLN A 299 -39.59 22.14 21.52
C GLN A 299 -39.92 22.06 20.02
N ILE A 300 -40.26 20.83 19.62
CA ILE A 300 -40.73 20.54 18.29
C ILE A 300 -42.22 20.24 18.40
N LYS A 301 -42.98 20.64 17.43
CA LYS A 301 -44.40 20.28 17.32
C LYS A 301 -44.63 19.47 16.04
N PHE A 302 -45.78 18.79 16.03
CA PHE A 302 -46.30 18.05 14.90
C PHE A 302 -47.38 18.84 14.20
N ILE A 303 -47.30 18.91 12.89
CA ILE A 303 -48.36 19.40 12.02
C ILE A 303 -48.83 18.24 11.17
N ARG A 304 -50.16 17.94 11.18
CA ARG A 304 -50.76 16.95 10.30
C ARG A 304 -51.11 17.61 9.00
N LEU A 305 -50.57 17.14 7.89
CA LEU A 305 -50.91 17.60 6.55
C LEU A 305 -52.04 16.76 5.94
N GLN A 306 -52.88 17.40 5.17
CA GLN A 306 -53.84 16.71 4.32
C GLN A 306 -53.11 16.03 3.16
N THR A 307 -53.59 14.84 2.74
CA THR A 307 -53.01 14.08 1.63
C THR A 307 -52.95 14.93 0.34
N GLU A 308 -54.01 15.75 0.11
CA GLU A 308 -54.05 16.63 -1.05
C GLU A 308 -52.98 17.70 -1.00
N GLU A 309 -52.69 18.30 0.15
CA GLU A 309 -51.64 19.28 0.38
C GLU A 309 -50.25 18.69 0.14
N ALA A 310 -50.01 17.48 0.57
CA ALA A 310 -48.73 16.80 0.34
C ALA A 310 -48.51 16.32 -1.11
N ASN A 311 -49.62 16.18 -1.85
CA ASN A 311 -49.60 15.77 -3.25
C ASN A 311 -49.60 16.97 -4.23
N LEU A 312 -49.42 18.19 -3.76
CA LEU A 312 -49.35 19.41 -4.62
C LEU A 312 -48.36 19.26 -5.79
N CYS A 313 -47.38 18.37 -5.69
CA CYS A 313 -46.38 18.12 -6.71
C CYS A 313 -46.66 16.90 -7.59
N GLY A 314 -47.80 16.24 -7.44
CA GLY A 314 -48.25 15.09 -8.21
C GLY A 314 -47.36 13.85 -8.04
N ASN A 315 -47.99 12.68 -8.00
CA ASN A 315 -47.33 11.36 -7.98
C ASN A 315 -46.42 11.04 -6.78
N PHE A 316 -46.77 11.49 -5.57
CA PHE A 316 -46.01 11.06 -4.40
C PHE A 316 -44.54 11.45 -4.38
N TYR A 317 -44.20 12.48 -5.14
CA TYR A 317 -42.83 13.00 -5.20
C TYR A 317 -42.89 14.49 -4.89
N PRO A 318 -43.02 14.85 -3.60
CA PRO A 318 -43.20 16.24 -3.21
C PRO A 318 -41.93 17.04 -3.54
N LEU A 319 -42.15 18.21 -4.16
CA LEU A 319 -41.05 19.15 -4.33
C LEU A 319 -40.82 19.87 -3.00
N PRO A 320 -39.55 20.03 -2.55
CA PRO A 320 -39.24 20.68 -1.30
C PRO A 320 -39.84 22.05 -1.15
N TRP A 321 -39.78 22.85 -2.21
CA TRP A 321 -40.31 24.23 -2.21
C TRP A 321 -41.83 24.28 -2.04
N ALA A 322 -42.57 23.37 -2.68
CA ALA A 322 -44.01 23.31 -2.54
C ALA A 322 -44.46 22.89 -1.15
N ILE A 323 -43.77 21.90 -0.55
CA ILE A 323 -44.05 21.52 0.84
C ILE A 323 -43.75 22.66 1.79
N HIS A 324 -42.67 23.39 1.57
CA HIS A 324 -42.32 24.53 2.41
C HIS A 324 -43.42 25.60 2.36
N GLU A 325 -43.97 25.93 1.20
CA GLU A 325 -45.08 26.85 1.10
C GLU A 325 -46.33 26.34 1.83
N VAL A 326 -46.68 25.07 1.70
CA VAL A 326 -47.80 24.46 2.42
C VAL A 326 -47.60 24.55 3.93
N LEU A 327 -46.43 24.25 4.44
CA LEU A 327 -46.13 24.35 5.85
C LEU A 327 -46.22 25.79 6.38
N LEU A 328 -45.72 26.75 5.61
CA LEU A 328 -45.85 28.15 5.95
C LEU A 328 -47.30 28.62 5.99
N GLN A 329 -48.16 28.09 5.13
CA GLN A 329 -49.58 28.44 5.10
C GLN A 329 -50.41 27.69 6.16
N ALA A 330 -50.19 26.39 6.32
CA ALA A 330 -50.98 25.51 7.20
C ALA A 330 -50.91 25.92 8.68
N GLU A 331 -49.80 26.49 9.11
CA GLU A 331 -49.54 26.71 10.55
C GLU A 331 -49.89 28.13 11.01
N ARG A 332 -49.90 29.08 10.09
CA ARG A 332 -50.04 30.50 10.46
C ARG A 332 -51.51 30.83 10.69
N ASN A 333 -51.85 31.18 11.93
CA ASN A 333 -53.16 31.73 12.20
C ASN A 333 -53.32 33.06 11.50
N PRO A 334 -54.19 33.14 10.47
CA PRO A 334 -54.34 34.36 9.68
C PRO A 334 -54.70 35.59 10.50
N GLU A 335 -55.40 35.36 11.62
CA GLU A 335 -55.82 36.45 12.51
C GLU A 335 -54.62 37.06 13.24
N LEU A 336 -53.67 36.26 13.64
CA LEU A 336 -52.44 36.70 14.33
C LEU A 336 -51.46 37.43 13.38
N TRP A 337 -51.38 36.97 12.14
CA TRP A 337 -50.45 37.54 11.15
C TRP A 337 -51.04 38.68 10.33
N SER A 338 -52.37 38.90 10.41
CA SER A 338 -53.04 40.03 9.80
C SER A 338 -52.99 41.31 10.63
N ILE A 339 -52.57 41.26 11.86
CA ILE A 339 -52.41 42.42 12.73
C ILE A 339 -51.33 43.34 12.13
N PRO A 340 -51.57 44.65 11.95
CA PRO A 340 -50.61 45.51 11.24
C PRO A 340 -49.38 45.88 12.08
N ASN A 341 -48.91 45.06 12.98
CA ASN A 341 -47.81 45.34 13.88
C ASN A 341 -46.52 44.70 13.27
N ARG A 342 -45.74 45.53 12.65
CA ARG A 342 -44.58 45.15 11.79
C ARG A 342 -43.44 44.42 12.50
N TYR A 343 -43.49 44.24 13.81
CA TYR A 343 -42.46 43.56 14.58
C TYR A 343 -42.44 42.05 14.37
N TYR A 344 -43.48 41.47 13.74
CA TYR A 344 -43.58 40.02 13.46
C TYR A 344 -42.90 39.56 12.21
N THR A 345 -42.67 40.45 11.29
CA THR A 345 -42.20 40.09 9.95
C THR A 345 -40.73 39.80 9.88
N ALA A 346 -39.99 40.01 11.00
CA ALA A 346 -38.55 39.89 11.00
C ALA A 346 -38.06 38.45 10.71
N LEU A 347 -38.77 37.46 11.26
CA LEU A 347 -38.42 36.04 11.02
C LEU A 347 -39.70 35.27 10.74
N TYR A 348 -40.32 35.56 9.61
CA TYR A 348 -41.57 34.92 9.18
C TYR A 348 -41.47 33.42 9.03
N ASN A 349 -40.32 32.89 8.54
CA ASN A 349 -40.03 31.47 8.41
C ASN A 349 -39.32 30.89 9.61
N LEU A 350 -39.29 31.55 10.76
CA LEU A 350 -38.56 31.12 11.96
C LEU A 350 -38.79 29.65 12.37
N PRO A 351 -40.04 29.10 12.33
CA PRO A 351 -40.25 27.67 12.64
C PRO A 351 -39.57 26.69 11.69
N TYR A 352 -39.21 27.15 10.49
CA TYR A 352 -38.65 26.35 9.41
C TYR A 352 -37.21 26.73 9.06
N LEU A 353 -36.61 27.68 9.80
CA LEU A 353 -35.26 28.18 9.55
C LEU A 353 -34.24 27.44 10.44
N LEU A 354 -33.15 26.98 9.82
CA LEU A 354 -32.01 26.34 10.51
C LEU A 354 -30.72 27.02 10.12
N THR A 355 -29.78 27.09 11.05
CA THR A 355 -28.35 27.26 10.73
C THR A 355 -27.75 25.94 10.27
N ALA A 356 -26.53 25.96 9.69
CA ALA A 356 -25.82 24.72 9.32
C ALA A 356 -25.57 23.81 10.55
N GLU A 357 -25.34 24.39 11.73
CA GLU A 357 -25.18 23.65 12.96
C GLU A 357 -26.47 22.93 13.35
N GLU A 358 -27.60 23.63 13.40
CA GLU A 358 -28.91 23.01 13.67
C GLU A 358 -29.29 21.99 12.61
N ALA A 359 -29.06 22.29 11.31
CA ALA A 359 -29.32 21.38 10.23
C ALA A 359 -28.53 20.07 10.37
N SER A 360 -27.29 20.12 10.82
CA SER A 360 -26.47 18.93 11.07
C SER A 360 -26.99 18.06 12.21
N GLU A 361 -27.86 18.54 13.07
CA GLU A 361 -28.52 17.76 14.12
C GLU A 361 -29.61 16.85 13.57
N ILE A 362 -30.33 17.28 12.56
CA ILE A 362 -31.43 16.49 11.95
C ILE A 362 -31.03 15.79 10.68
N PHE A 363 -30.22 16.40 9.84
CA PHE A 363 -29.70 15.84 8.59
C PHE A 363 -28.43 15.00 8.88
N ARG A 364 -28.67 13.82 9.47
CA ARG A 364 -27.61 12.90 9.89
C ARG A 364 -27.69 11.58 9.17
N LEU A 365 -26.54 11.05 8.81
CA LEU A 365 -26.39 9.69 8.38
C LEU A 365 -26.15 8.75 9.59
N PRO A 366 -26.69 7.54 9.60
CA PRO A 366 -26.46 6.61 10.69
C PRO A 366 -25.00 6.12 10.67
N ILE A 367 -24.53 5.76 11.85
CA ILE A 367 -23.20 5.18 12.06
C ILE A 367 -23.43 3.81 12.69
N GLY A 368 -22.68 2.78 12.23
CA GLY A 368 -22.72 1.44 12.79
C GLY A 368 -21.75 1.26 13.96
N GLY A 369 -21.99 0.27 14.79
CA GLY A 369 -21.07 -0.12 15.87
C GLY A 369 -21.54 -1.36 16.60
N SER A 370 -20.73 -1.90 17.49
CA SER A 370 -21.06 -3.14 18.22
C SER A 370 -22.33 -3.04 19.07
N THR A 371 -22.69 -1.83 19.51
CA THR A 371 -23.88 -1.53 20.34
C THR A 371 -24.94 -0.73 19.61
N ILE A 372 -24.67 -0.21 18.43
CA ILE A 372 -25.55 0.67 17.67
C ILE A 372 -26.07 -0.04 16.42
N ARG A 373 -27.39 -0.10 16.28
CA ARG A 373 -28.02 -0.57 15.05
C ARG A 373 -28.11 0.55 14.05
N ALA A 374 -27.45 0.39 12.92
CA ALA A 374 -27.47 1.39 11.84
C ALA A 374 -28.68 1.22 10.90
N GLY A 375 -29.33 0.09 10.90
CA GLY A 375 -30.41 -0.23 9.97
C GLY A 375 -29.93 -0.57 8.55
N LEU A 376 -28.69 -0.26 8.23
CA LEU A 376 -28.01 -0.55 6.97
C LEU A 376 -26.85 -1.50 7.21
N GLN A 377 -26.30 -2.06 6.13
CA GLN A 377 -25.09 -2.88 6.24
C GLN A 377 -23.93 -2.06 6.83
N ILE A 378 -23.26 -2.66 7.81
CA ILE A 378 -22.04 -2.06 8.36
C ILE A 378 -20.89 -2.45 7.46
N ASN A 379 -20.12 -1.48 7.02
CA ASN A 379 -18.97 -1.74 6.19
C ASN A 379 -17.79 -2.16 7.05
N GLU A 380 -17.63 -3.47 7.25
CA GLU A 380 -16.52 -4.03 8.03
C GLU A 380 -15.14 -3.84 7.36
N SER A 381 -15.10 -3.55 6.06
CA SER A 381 -13.85 -3.37 5.31
C SER A 381 -13.26 -1.95 5.43
N ILE A 382 -14.01 -1.01 5.96
CA ILE A 382 -13.59 0.38 6.08
C ILE A 382 -12.93 0.64 7.43
N LYS A 383 -11.75 0.08 7.56
CA LYS A 383 -10.90 0.30 8.73
C LYS A 383 -9.70 1.14 8.30
N ASN A 384 -9.81 2.44 8.37
CA ASN A 384 -8.74 3.41 8.05
C ASN A 384 -8.55 3.78 6.59
N SER A 385 -9.53 4.26 5.88
CA SER A 385 -9.22 5.08 4.72
C SER A 385 -9.07 6.53 5.20
N GLN A 386 -7.87 6.98 5.27
CA GLN A 386 -7.60 8.40 5.35
C GLN A 386 -7.81 9.03 3.98
N THR A 387 -8.11 10.30 4.01
CA THR A 387 -8.26 11.11 2.81
C THR A 387 -6.90 11.25 2.15
N TYR A 388 -6.64 10.43 1.16
CA TYR A 388 -5.49 10.69 0.30
C TYR A 388 -5.88 11.80 -0.66
N SER A 389 -5.04 12.82 -0.80
CA SER A 389 -5.17 13.71 -1.95
C SER A 389 -5.10 12.85 -3.22
N ASP A 390 -5.87 13.18 -4.26
CA ASP A 390 -5.83 12.47 -5.55
C ASP A 390 -4.40 12.31 -6.08
N ASN A 391 -3.49 13.22 -5.74
CA ASN A 391 -2.08 13.16 -6.03
C ASN A 391 -1.33 12.01 -5.33
N LEU A 392 -1.76 11.51 -4.18
CA LEU A 392 -1.13 10.39 -3.48
C LEU A 392 -1.60 9.04 -4.02
N ILE A 393 -2.84 8.95 -4.47
CA ILE A 393 -3.47 7.70 -4.93
C ILE A 393 -3.15 7.45 -6.40
N ASN A 394 -3.27 8.47 -7.26
CA ASN A 394 -3.15 8.33 -8.72
C ASN A 394 -1.77 8.68 -9.29
N ALA A 395 -0.85 9.26 -8.52
CA ALA A 395 0.41 9.82 -9.01
C ALA A 395 1.65 9.00 -8.64
N GLY A 396 1.54 7.68 -8.44
CA GLY A 396 2.71 6.83 -8.26
C GLY A 396 3.34 6.42 -9.59
N ASP A 397 4.66 6.37 -9.62
CA ASP A 397 5.43 5.90 -10.79
C ASP A 397 5.12 4.43 -11.12
N ILE A 398 4.79 3.65 -10.10
CA ILE A 398 4.51 2.22 -10.17
C ILE A 398 3.18 1.89 -9.50
N THR A 399 2.31 1.22 -10.25
CA THR A 399 1.03 0.74 -9.74
C THR A 399 1.23 -0.54 -8.93
N VAL A 400 0.75 -0.56 -7.68
CA VAL A 400 0.88 -1.71 -6.77
C VAL A 400 -0.44 -2.44 -6.51
N GLY A 401 -1.58 -1.79 -6.73
CA GLY A 401 -2.87 -2.43 -6.56
C GLY A 401 -4.04 -1.44 -6.64
N VAL A 402 -5.20 -1.97 -6.28
CA VAL A 402 -6.45 -1.21 -6.19
C VAL A 402 -6.90 -1.23 -4.72
N LEU A 403 -7.31 -0.09 -4.19
CA LEU A 403 -7.85 0.02 -2.84
C LEU A 403 -9.18 -0.73 -2.72
N LYS A 404 -9.29 -1.61 -1.75
CA LYS A 404 -10.55 -2.32 -1.47
C LYS A 404 -11.54 -1.50 -0.64
N SER A 405 -11.06 -0.49 0.03
CA SER A 405 -11.84 0.36 0.94
C SER A 405 -12.77 1.32 0.24
N SER A 406 -12.55 1.61 -1.03
CA SER A 406 -13.40 2.48 -1.82
C SER A 406 -14.29 1.65 -2.74
N GLY A 407 -15.58 1.93 -2.79
CA GLY A 407 -16.50 1.32 -3.76
C GLY A 407 -16.15 1.59 -5.23
N GLU A 408 -15.20 2.49 -5.47
CA GLU A 408 -14.60 2.80 -6.76
C GLU A 408 -13.21 2.16 -6.85
N ASN A 409 -12.78 1.75 -8.03
CA ASN A 409 -11.49 1.12 -8.29
C ASN A 409 -10.35 2.16 -8.25
N TYR A 410 -10.01 2.67 -7.06
CA TYR A 410 -8.87 3.57 -6.91
C TYR A 410 -7.57 2.80 -6.98
N THR A 411 -6.80 3.10 -8.02
CA THR A 411 -5.46 2.54 -8.19
C THR A 411 -4.48 3.25 -7.25
N ILE A 412 -3.75 2.46 -6.46
CA ILE A 412 -2.68 2.98 -5.61
C ILE A 412 -1.32 2.80 -6.28
N GLY A 413 -0.56 3.88 -6.32
CA GLY A 413 0.80 3.92 -6.85
C GLY A 413 1.83 4.30 -5.81
N ILE A 414 3.06 3.83 -6.02
CA ILE A 414 4.23 4.18 -5.21
C ILE A 414 5.24 4.94 -6.05
N GLN A 415 6.00 5.82 -5.43
CA GLN A 415 7.08 6.53 -6.10
C GLN A 415 8.37 5.70 -6.08
N LEU A 416 9.27 5.96 -7.03
CA LEU A 416 10.57 5.30 -7.08
C LEU A 416 11.39 5.53 -5.80
N ASP A 417 11.26 6.72 -5.19
CA ASP A 417 11.96 7.06 -3.95
C ASP A 417 11.47 6.25 -2.73
N ASP A 418 10.23 5.73 -2.76
CA ASP A 418 9.74 4.84 -1.70
C ASP A 418 10.43 3.49 -1.76
N ILE A 419 10.69 2.98 -2.97
CA ILE A 419 11.42 1.71 -3.16
C ILE A 419 12.87 1.84 -2.70
N ALA A 420 13.48 3.02 -2.87
CA ALA A 420 14.83 3.28 -2.38
C ALA A 420 14.96 3.16 -0.85
N LYS A 421 13.85 3.27 -0.11
CA LYS A 421 13.78 3.10 1.36
C LYS A 421 13.55 1.65 1.81
N HIS A 422 13.63 0.72 0.88
CA HIS A 422 13.49 -0.72 1.06
C HIS A 422 12.05 -1.19 1.31
N MET A 423 11.78 -2.40 0.84
CA MET A 423 10.46 -3.03 0.91
C MET A 423 10.55 -4.43 1.51
N LEU A 424 9.60 -4.75 2.37
CA LEU A 424 9.37 -6.09 2.88
C LEU A 424 8.07 -6.66 2.28
N VAL A 425 8.14 -7.84 1.67
CA VAL A 425 7.00 -8.55 1.09
C VAL A 425 6.83 -9.89 1.80
N VAL A 426 5.78 -10.05 2.57
CA VAL A 426 5.56 -11.27 3.36
C VAL A 426 4.21 -11.92 3.10
N GLY A 427 4.15 -13.24 3.28
CA GLY A 427 2.90 -14.00 3.16
C GLY A 427 3.12 -15.48 2.91
N THR A 428 2.10 -16.29 3.17
CA THR A 428 2.14 -17.75 2.95
C THR A 428 2.34 -18.12 1.46
N PRO A 429 2.80 -19.33 1.15
CA PRO A 429 2.87 -19.82 -0.22
C PRO A 429 1.51 -19.70 -0.94
N GLY A 430 1.52 -19.28 -2.19
CA GLY A 430 0.31 -19.10 -3.00
C GLY A 430 -0.53 -17.87 -2.68
N SER A 431 -0.10 -16.97 -1.77
CA SER A 431 -0.82 -15.74 -1.43
C SER A 431 -0.72 -14.62 -2.46
N GLY A 432 0.28 -14.67 -3.37
CA GLY A 432 0.47 -13.68 -4.43
C GLY A 432 1.80 -12.93 -4.41
N LYS A 433 2.69 -13.17 -3.43
CA LYS A 433 4.00 -12.49 -3.30
C LYS A 433 4.80 -12.41 -4.60
N THR A 434 5.10 -13.57 -5.20
CA THR A 434 5.92 -13.63 -6.41
C THR A 434 5.23 -12.96 -7.60
N THR A 435 3.90 -13.09 -7.72
CA THR A 435 3.13 -12.41 -8.78
C THR A 435 3.22 -10.90 -8.64
N PHE A 436 3.09 -10.39 -7.43
CA PHE A 436 3.28 -8.97 -7.11
C PHE A 436 4.70 -8.50 -7.43
N SER A 437 5.71 -9.22 -6.94
CA SER A 437 7.12 -8.87 -7.17
C SER A 437 7.50 -8.89 -8.65
N VAL A 438 7.02 -9.87 -9.41
CA VAL A 438 7.20 -9.93 -10.88
C VAL A 438 6.59 -8.72 -11.56
N GLY A 439 5.35 -8.34 -11.20
CA GLY A 439 4.69 -7.15 -11.75
C GLY A 439 5.40 -5.85 -11.42
N LEU A 440 5.94 -5.74 -10.20
CA LEU A 440 6.74 -4.60 -9.76
C LEU A 440 8.04 -4.47 -10.57
N LEU A 441 8.79 -5.56 -10.71
CA LEU A 441 10.06 -5.59 -11.43
C LEU A 441 9.88 -5.31 -12.93
N ASP A 442 8.82 -5.82 -13.54
CA ASP A 442 8.52 -5.55 -14.95
C ASP A 442 8.21 -4.08 -15.19
N GLN A 443 7.41 -3.45 -14.31
CA GLN A 443 7.13 -2.02 -14.37
C GLN A 443 8.39 -1.18 -14.19
N LEU A 444 9.27 -1.54 -13.23
CA LEU A 444 10.56 -0.86 -12.99
C LEU A 444 11.39 -0.81 -14.27
N TRP A 445 11.52 -1.93 -14.99
CA TRP A 445 12.30 -1.97 -16.22
C TRP A 445 11.61 -1.33 -17.41
N LYS A 446 10.35 -1.69 -17.66
CA LYS A 446 9.63 -1.22 -18.86
C LYS A 446 9.35 0.28 -18.83
N LYS A 447 8.85 0.79 -17.70
CA LYS A 447 8.45 2.20 -17.59
C LYS A 447 9.63 3.12 -17.29
N HIS A 448 10.54 2.69 -16.41
CA HIS A 448 11.58 3.59 -15.85
C HIS A 448 13.00 3.18 -16.20
N LYS A 449 13.21 2.03 -16.84
CA LYS A 449 14.53 1.49 -17.14
C LYS A 449 15.43 1.32 -15.91
N ILE A 450 14.82 1.11 -14.74
CA ILE A 450 15.53 0.79 -13.51
C ILE A 450 15.90 -0.70 -13.52
N PRO A 451 17.20 -1.04 -13.55
CA PRO A 451 17.65 -2.42 -13.52
C PRO A 451 17.41 -3.06 -12.15
N PHE A 452 17.27 -4.37 -12.16
CA PHE A 452 17.10 -5.13 -10.93
C PHE A 452 17.93 -6.40 -10.91
N LEU A 453 18.29 -6.84 -9.71
CA LEU A 453 18.91 -8.13 -9.45
C LEU A 453 17.98 -8.95 -8.55
N VAL A 454 17.56 -10.12 -9.01
CA VAL A 454 16.82 -11.10 -8.21
C VAL A 454 17.77 -12.21 -7.79
N ILE A 455 17.77 -12.55 -6.50
CA ILE A 455 18.45 -13.74 -5.97
C ILE A 455 17.34 -14.69 -5.48
N GLU A 456 17.22 -15.83 -6.13
CA GLU A 456 16.16 -16.83 -5.92
C GLU A 456 16.76 -18.15 -5.41
N PRO A 457 16.75 -18.42 -4.10
CA PRO A 457 17.42 -19.59 -3.51
C PRO A 457 16.68 -20.92 -3.70
N ALA A 458 15.34 -20.90 -3.81
CA ALA A 458 14.53 -22.12 -3.69
C ALA A 458 13.78 -22.52 -4.96
N LYS A 459 13.33 -21.53 -5.73
CA LYS A 459 12.45 -21.72 -6.89
C LYS A 459 13.08 -21.15 -8.16
N ASN A 460 12.35 -21.18 -9.27
CA ASN A 460 12.78 -20.64 -10.56
C ASN A 460 11.61 -19.88 -11.22
N GLU A 461 10.91 -19.06 -10.44
CA GLU A 461 9.70 -18.38 -10.89
C GLU A 461 9.99 -17.06 -11.64
N TYR A 462 11.08 -16.36 -11.27
CA TYR A 462 11.42 -15.06 -11.87
C TYR A 462 12.02 -15.18 -13.29
N ARG A 463 12.48 -16.39 -13.70
CA ARG A 463 12.90 -16.63 -15.07
C ARG A 463 11.82 -16.32 -16.12
N ALA A 464 10.56 -16.38 -15.70
CA ALA A 464 9.41 -16.08 -16.53
C ALA A 464 9.44 -14.65 -17.10
N LEU A 465 10.10 -13.72 -16.42
CA LEU A 465 10.30 -12.33 -16.88
C LEU A 465 11.03 -12.24 -18.23
N ILE A 466 11.78 -13.26 -18.66
CA ILE A 466 12.47 -13.25 -19.97
C ILE A 466 11.47 -13.14 -21.13
N GLN A 467 10.22 -13.56 -20.94
CA GLN A 467 9.17 -13.46 -21.96
C GLN A 467 8.74 -12.00 -22.17
N SER A 468 8.79 -11.20 -21.13
CA SER A 468 8.42 -9.78 -21.17
C SER A 468 9.62 -8.83 -21.24
N ILE A 469 10.81 -9.31 -20.83
CA ILE A 469 12.09 -8.59 -20.83
C ILE A 469 13.14 -9.45 -21.54
N PRO A 470 13.28 -9.37 -22.85
CA PRO A 470 14.23 -10.20 -23.61
C PRO A 470 15.71 -9.95 -23.24
N GLU A 471 16.01 -8.80 -22.63
CA GLU A 471 17.35 -8.40 -22.18
C GLU A 471 17.72 -8.98 -20.81
N LEU A 472 16.83 -9.76 -20.19
CA LEU A 472 17.03 -10.35 -18.87
C LEU A 472 18.22 -11.31 -18.89
N HIS A 473 19.17 -11.10 -17.98
CA HIS A 473 20.23 -12.03 -17.71
C HIS A 473 19.80 -13.07 -16.68
N ILE A 474 19.92 -14.34 -17.03
CA ILE A 474 19.59 -15.43 -16.10
C ILE A 474 20.86 -16.24 -15.89
N PHE A 475 21.25 -16.46 -14.64
CA PHE A 475 22.36 -17.29 -14.23
C PHE A 475 21.88 -18.45 -13.36
N THR A 476 22.39 -19.65 -13.64
CA THR A 476 21.93 -20.88 -13.00
C THR A 476 23.12 -21.63 -12.35
N PRO A 477 23.66 -21.15 -11.21
CA PRO A 477 24.70 -21.84 -10.47
C PRO A 477 24.31 -23.30 -10.19
N GLY A 478 25.24 -24.22 -10.48
CA GLY A 478 24.99 -25.66 -10.37
C GLY A 478 24.45 -26.32 -11.65
N LYS A 479 23.77 -25.55 -12.55
CA LYS A 479 23.33 -26.02 -13.86
C LYS A 479 24.13 -25.33 -14.98
N ASN A 480 25.42 -25.60 -15.03
CA ASN A 480 26.34 -24.93 -15.95
C ASN A 480 26.04 -25.17 -17.44
N TYR A 481 25.16 -26.12 -17.74
CA TYR A 481 24.72 -26.41 -19.12
C TYR A 481 23.59 -25.46 -19.62
N ILE A 482 22.93 -24.72 -18.70
CA ILE A 482 21.88 -23.75 -19.04
C ILE A 482 22.50 -22.38 -19.23
N SER A 483 22.92 -21.76 -18.11
CA SER A 483 23.56 -20.44 -18.07
C SER A 483 24.47 -20.38 -16.85
N PRO A 484 25.78 -20.71 -17.00
CA PRO A 484 26.69 -20.84 -15.88
C PRO A 484 26.87 -19.52 -15.13
N PHE A 485 26.97 -19.58 -13.80
CA PHE A 485 27.33 -18.43 -12.99
C PHE A 485 28.84 -18.43 -12.76
N VAL A 486 29.56 -17.72 -13.62
CA VAL A 486 31.03 -17.59 -13.51
C VAL A 486 31.35 -16.48 -12.51
N PHE A 487 31.72 -16.89 -11.31
CA PHE A 487 32.05 -15.96 -10.24
C PHE A 487 33.36 -16.37 -9.56
N ASN A 488 34.31 -15.46 -9.51
CA ASN A 488 35.56 -15.62 -8.79
C ASN A 488 35.57 -14.64 -7.60
N PRO A 489 35.41 -15.13 -6.36
CA PRO A 489 35.34 -14.25 -5.19
C PRO A 489 36.65 -13.50 -4.90
N PHE A 490 37.78 -13.89 -5.49
CA PHE A 490 39.05 -13.24 -5.28
C PHE A 490 39.36 -12.10 -6.25
N VAL A 491 38.49 -11.87 -7.21
CA VAL A 491 38.59 -10.70 -8.12
C VAL A 491 37.85 -9.53 -7.49
N PRO A 492 38.55 -8.50 -6.99
CA PRO A 492 37.90 -7.33 -6.42
C PRO A 492 37.03 -6.62 -7.47
N PRO A 493 35.84 -6.09 -7.09
CA PRO A 493 35.05 -5.25 -7.98
C PRO A 493 35.80 -4.00 -8.41
N LYS A 494 35.41 -3.42 -9.53
CA LYS A 494 36.04 -2.22 -10.10
C LYS A 494 36.10 -1.06 -9.07
N ASN A 495 37.24 -0.39 -8.99
CA ASN A 495 37.51 0.75 -8.11
C ASN A 495 37.44 0.46 -6.59
N VAL A 496 37.33 -0.80 -6.17
CA VAL A 496 37.36 -1.16 -4.77
C VAL A 496 38.80 -1.31 -4.29
N ARG A 497 39.12 -0.71 -3.15
CA ARG A 497 40.46 -0.86 -2.53
C ARG A 497 40.64 -2.28 -2.03
N LEU A 498 41.82 -2.85 -2.30
CA LEU A 498 42.12 -4.24 -1.96
C LEU A 498 42.04 -4.53 -0.46
N GLU A 499 42.55 -3.63 0.37
CA GLU A 499 42.50 -3.75 1.83
C GLU A 499 41.07 -3.92 2.35
N THR A 500 40.16 -3.04 1.87
CA THR A 500 38.73 -3.13 2.21
C THR A 500 38.13 -4.44 1.68
N TYR A 501 38.50 -4.87 0.49
CA TYR A 501 37.97 -6.08 -0.11
C TYR A 501 38.42 -7.37 0.60
N LYS A 502 39.67 -7.44 1.10
CA LYS A 502 40.16 -8.56 1.95
C LYS A 502 39.28 -8.74 3.18
N SER A 503 38.92 -7.66 3.87
CA SER A 503 38.01 -7.68 5.01
C SER A 503 36.60 -8.16 4.61
N THR A 504 36.11 -7.72 3.45
CA THR A 504 34.84 -8.14 2.86
C THR A 504 34.82 -9.64 2.60
N LEU A 505 35.88 -10.20 2.00
CA LEU A 505 36.02 -11.64 1.74
C LEU A 505 36.00 -12.44 3.04
N LYS A 506 36.76 -12.02 4.05
CA LYS A 506 36.78 -12.67 5.36
C LYS A 506 35.37 -12.74 5.95
N THR A 507 34.62 -11.64 5.91
CA THR A 507 33.24 -11.56 6.41
C THR A 507 32.30 -12.51 5.65
N ALA A 508 32.41 -12.56 4.32
CA ALA A 508 31.56 -13.42 3.50
C ALA A 508 31.79 -14.91 3.78
N PHE A 509 33.05 -15.32 3.88
CA PHE A 509 33.38 -16.71 4.20
C PHE A 509 32.99 -17.08 5.64
N ALA A 510 33.14 -16.16 6.59
CA ALA A 510 32.70 -16.36 7.97
C ALA A 510 31.18 -16.46 8.11
N ALA A 511 30.43 -15.77 7.25
CA ALA A 511 28.95 -15.83 7.19
C ALA A 511 28.40 -17.17 6.65
N ALA A 512 29.23 -18.00 6.03
CA ALA A 512 28.78 -19.22 5.39
C ALA A 512 29.50 -20.48 5.90
N VAL A 513 30.64 -20.32 6.52
CA VAL A 513 31.47 -21.43 7.01
C VAL A 513 31.83 -21.16 8.46
N SER A 514 31.44 -22.08 9.37
CA SER A 514 31.85 -21.98 10.77
C SER A 514 33.37 -21.97 10.87
N MET A 515 33.95 -20.82 11.20
CA MET A 515 35.39 -20.61 11.36
C MET A 515 35.68 -20.25 12.82
N ALA A 516 35.83 -21.29 13.67
CA ALA A 516 36.27 -21.07 15.03
C ALA A 516 37.76 -20.69 15.09
N THR A 517 38.13 -19.89 16.06
CA THR A 517 39.53 -19.56 16.36
C THR A 517 40.34 -20.85 16.67
N PRO A 518 41.52 -21.08 16.04
CA PRO A 518 42.31 -20.09 15.29
C PRO A 518 42.11 -20.11 13.75
N LEU A 519 41.15 -20.88 13.23
CA LEU A 519 40.95 -21.04 11.77
C LEU A 519 40.59 -19.72 11.05
N ASP A 520 39.84 -18.85 11.71
CA ASP A 520 39.51 -17.54 11.22
C ASP A 520 40.73 -16.64 10.98
N LYS A 521 41.72 -16.74 11.89
CA LYS A 521 42.96 -15.97 11.78
C LYS A 521 43.87 -16.51 10.67
N ILE A 522 43.97 -17.86 10.60
CA ILE A 522 44.74 -18.52 9.54
C ILE A 522 44.18 -18.18 8.17
N PHE A 523 42.85 -18.11 8.07
CA PHE A 523 42.19 -17.73 6.84
C PHE A 523 42.49 -16.26 6.43
N GLU A 524 42.49 -15.34 7.39
CA GLU A 524 42.87 -13.93 7.18
C GLU A 524 44.29 -13.79 6.69
N ASP A 525 45.24 -14.50 7.35
CA ASP A 525 46.63 -14.50 6.96
C ASP A 525 46.83 -15.13 5.56
N ALA A 526 46.10 -16.19 5.25
CA ALA A 526 46.13 -16.82 3.92
C ALA A 526 45.59 -15.92 2.82
N ILE A 527 44.53 -15.14 3.08
CA ILE A 527 44.02 -14.13 2.14
C ILE A 527 45.13 -13.10 1.87
N HIS A 528 45.75 -12.58 2.93
CA HIS A 528 46.81 -11.59 2.81
C HIS A 528 48.00 -12.10 1.99
N ASN A 529 48.49 -13.28 2.34
CA ASN A 529 49.62 -13.94 1.67
C ASN A 529 49.31 -14.23 0.21
N CYS A 530 48.11 -14.75 -0.10
CA CYS A 530 47.73 -15.09 -1.46
C CYS A 530 47.70 -13.84 -2.37
N TYR A 531 47.11 -12.73 -1.91
CA TYR A 531 47.12 -11.50 -2.69
C TYR A 531 48.56 -10.96 -2.89
N SER A 532 49.42 -11.06 -1.86
CA SER A 532 50.83 -10.69 -1.95
C SER A 532 51.58 -11.55 -2.97
N ASP A 533 51.44 -12.87 -2.92
CA ASP A 533 52.08 -13.81 -3.83
C ASP A 533 51.68 -13.56 -5.29
N PHE A 534 50.45 -13.15 -5.51
CA PHE A 534 49.94 -12.77 -6.83
C PHE A 534 50.16 -11.27 -7.16
N ARG A 535 51.07 -10.64 -6.41
CA ARG A 535 51.55 -9.25 -6.64
C ARG A 535 50.46 -8.18 -6.57
N TRP A 536 49.47 -8.37 -5.76
CA TRP A 536 48.49 -7.32 -5.43
C TRP A 536 49.05 -6.47 -4.27
N LEU A 537 48.97 -5.14 -4.40
CA LEU A 537 49.35 -4.23 -3.34
C LEU A 537 48.11 -3.62 -2.70
N ASP A 538 48.10 -3.46 -1.39
CA ASP A 538 46.91 -3.00 -0.64
C ASP A 538 46.51 -1.55 -1.03
N SER A 539 47.42 -0.76 -1.51
CA SER A 539 47.15 0.58 -2.02
C SER A 539 46.50 0.60 -3.42
N TYR A 540 46.43 -0.54 -4.11
CA TYR A 540 45.89 -0.63 -5.45
C TYR A 540 44.40 -0.68 -5.45
N THR A 541 43.80 0.06 -6.38
CA THR A 541 42.44 -0.20 -6.86
C THR A 541 42.53 -1.29 -7.95
N VAL A 542 41.38 -1.85 -8.36
CA VAL A 542 41.33 -2.93 -9.37
C VAL A 542 41.99 -2.57 -10.73
N SER A 543 42.18 -1.30 -10.99
CA SER A 543 42.89 -0.82 -12.18
C SER A 543 44.39 -1.10 -12.15
N ASP A 544 44.98 -1.36 -10.98
CA ASP A 544 46.41 -1.55 -10.77
C ASP A 544 46.70 -3.02 -10.49
N LYS A 545 47.13 -3.72 -11.48
CA LYS A 545 47.05 -5.14 -11.76
C LYS A 545 47.98 -6.04 -10.96
N GLY A 546 47.43 -6.73 -9.97
CA GLY A 546 47.98 -8.05 -9.60
C GLY A 546 47.52 -9.15 -10.58
N LYS A 547 48.13 -10.33 -10.49
CA LYS A 547 47.67 -11.51 -11.26
C LYS A 547 46.42 -12.07 -10.66
N ILE A 548 45.45 -12.42 -11.50
CA ILE A 548 44.23 -13.10 -11.07
C ILE A 548 44.56 -14.49 -10.58
N PHE A 549 43.96 -14.91 -9.48
CA PHE A 549 44.02 -16.26 -8.92
C PHE A 549 42.60 -16.74 -8.58
N ASN A 550 42.46 -18.07 -8.43
CA ASN A 550 41.17 -18.67 -8.14
C ASN A 550 41.20 -19.42 -6.81
N ILE A 551 40.09 -20.12 -6.48
CA ILE A 551 39.95 -20.87 -5.24
C ILE A 551 41.00 -21.97 -5.08
N ALA A 552 41.49 -22.58 -6.17
CA ALA A 552 42.51 -23.61 -6.11
C ALA A 552 43.89 -23.01 -5.74
N ASP A 553 44.23 -21.85 -6.27
CA ASP A 553 45.42 -21.09 -5.87
C ASP A 553 45.33 -20.70 -4.40
N PHE A 554 44.16 -20.24 -3.95
CA PHE A 554 43.90 -19.85 -2.57
C PHE A 554 44.04 -21.06 -1.63
N ILE A 555 43.47 -22.21 -1.95
CA ILE A 555 43.60 -23.44 -1.14
C ILE A 555 45.07 -23.83 -0.99
N LYS A 556 45.86 -23.69 -2.07
CA LYS A 556 47.30 -23.96 -2.01
C LYS A 556 47.99 -22.99 -1.08
N CYS A 557 47.76 -21.72 -1.21
CA CYS A 557 48.29 -20.68 -0.33
C CYS A 557 47.87 -20.88 1.14
N PHE A 558 46.60 -21.24 1.37
CA PHE A 558 46.11 -21.57 2.72
C PHE A 558 46.87 -22.73 3.34
N ARG A 559 47.19 -23.80 2.59
CA ARG A 559 48.03 -24.91 3.07
C ARG A 559 49.43 -24.43 3.39
N GLU A 560 50.06 -23.65 2.51
CA GLU A 560 51.42 -23.14 2.73
C GLU A 560 51.45 -22.19 3.94
N THR A 561 50.48 -21.34 4.13
CA THR A 561 50.32 -20.48 5.30
C THR A 561 50.18 -21.32 6.59
N PHE A 562 49.29 -22.32 6.57
CA PHE A 562 49.10 -23.22 7.71
C PHE A 562 50.36 -23.99 8.07
N ASP A 563 51.04 -24.56 7.09
CA ASP A 563 52.28 -25.34 7.30
C ASP A 563 53.40 -24.42 7.86
N SER A 564 53.46 -23.16 7.49
CA SER A 564 54.42 -22.18 7.99
C SER A 564 54.25 -21.84 9.47
N ILE A 565 53.04 -22.02 10.04
CA ILE A 565 52.75 -21.77 11.45
C ILE A 565 53.40 -22.90 12.34
N GLY A 566 53.64 -24.07 11.76
CA GLY A 566 54.37 -25.15 12.46
C GLY A 566 53.56 -25.90 13.51
N TYR A 567 52.20 -25.93 13.40
CA TYR A 567 51.37 -26.72 14.31
C TYR A 567 51.73 -28.21 14.27
N THR A 568 51.83 -28.83 15.47
CA THR A 568 52.16 -30.25 15.66
C THR A 568 51.03 -31.01 16.37
N GLY A 569 51.01 -32.34 16.26
CA GLY A 569 50.00 -33.17 16.93
C GLY A 569 48.58 -32.92 16.43
N ASP A 570 47.62 -32.87 17.35
CA ASP A 570 46.19 -32.69 17.03
C ASP A 570 45.87 -31.34 16.40
N ALA A 571 46.70 -30.33 16.64
CA ALA A 571 46.49 -29.01 16.03
C ALA A 571 46.59 -29.04 14.47
N ARG A 572 47.27 -30.05 13.89
CA ARG A 572 47.27 -30.29 12.44
C ARG A 572 45.86 -30.55 11.86
N ASN A 573 44.97 -31.07 12.67
CA ASN A 573 43.60 -31.34 12.24
C ASN A 573 42.80 -30.06 11.92
N ILE A 574 43.14 -28.92 12.53
CA ILE A 574 42.56 -27.60 12.23
C ILE A 574 42.80 -27.23 10.79
N GLY A 575 44.05 -27.33 10.31
CA GLY A 575 44.35 -27.03 8.91
C GLY A 575 43.72 -28.00 7.92
N ARG A 576 43.69 -29.30 8.27
CA ARG A 576 43.00 -30.31 7.47
C ARG A 576 41.50 -30.01 7.35
N ALA A 577 40.85 -29.65 8.45
CA ALA A 577 39.43 -29.27 8.45
C ALA A 577 39.19 -28.04 7.58
N GLY A 578 40.04 -27.00 7.65
CA GLY A 578 39.97 -25.82 6.80
C GLY A 578 40.09 -26.20 5.31
N VAL A 579 41.08 -27.03 4.96
CA VAL A 579 41.25 -27.48 3.56
C VAL A 579 40.05 -28.28 3.07
N VAL A 580 39.47 -29.16 3.90
CA VAL A 580 38.28 -29.95 3.52
C VAL A 580 37.08 -29.01 3.23
N ARG A 581 36.86 -28.02 4.11
CA ARG A 581 35.80 -27.01 3.93
C ARG A 581 35.99 -26.20 2.64
N LEU A 582 37.24 -25.72 2.41
CA LEU A 582 37.55 -24.98 1.19
C LEU A 582 37.42 -25.83 -0.08
N ASN A 583 37.80 -27.09 -0.04
CA ASN A 583 37.63 -28.01 -1.18
C ASN A 583 36.16 -28.27 -1.52
N SER A 584 35.25 -28.27 -0.55
CA SER A 584 33.82 -28.40 -0.82
C SER A 584 33.29 -27.21 -1.63
N LEU A 585 33.88 -26.02 -1.45
CA LEU A 585 33.54 -24.79 -2.15
C LEU A 585 34.24 -24.66 -3.52
N ALA A 586 35.35 -25.41 -3.73
CA ALA A 586 36.13 -25.32 -4.96
C ALA A 586 35.33 -25.61 -6.22
N ARG A 587 34.30 -26.47 -6.14
CA ARG A 587 33.43 -26.79 -7.26
C ARG A 587 32.57 -25.60 -7.74
N LEU A 588 32.25 -24.68 -6.84
CA LEU A 588 31.40 -23.52 -7.12
C LEU A 588 32.21 -22.36 -7.73
N PHE A 589 33.47 -22.20 -7.28
CA PHE A 589 34.30 -21.04 -7.60
C PHE A 589 35.54 -21.40 -8.44
N ASP A 590 35.49 -22.51 -9.17
CA ASP A 590 36.57 -22.98 -10.02
C ASP A 590 36.71 -22.19 -11.32
N ASN A 591 36.72 -20.88 -11.22
CA ASN A 591 36.82 -19.96 -12.35
C ASN A 591 37.91 -18.94 -12.09
N TYR A 592 38.67 -18.55 -13.14
CA TYR A 592 39.57 -17.40 -13.06
C TYR A 592 38.87 -16.08 -13.26
N TYR A 593 37.94 -16.05 -14.17
CA TYR A 593 37.14 -14.84 -14.44
C TYR A 593 35.96 -14.74 -13.49
N SER A 594 35.43 -13.54 -13.40
CA SER A 594 34.19 -13.26 -12.69
C SER A 594 33.29 -12.41 -13.56
N ILE A 595 32.00 -12.67 -13.54
CA ILE A 595 31.00 -11.74 -14.06
C ILE A 595 31.21 -10.40 -13.34
N PRO A 596 31.41 -9.30 -14.07
CA PRO A 596 31.55 -7.99 -13.44
C PRO A 596 30.29 -7.66 -12.60
N ILE A 597 30.47 -7.14 -11.40
CA ILE A 597 29.35 -6.70 -10.55
C ILE A 597 28.51 -5.64 -11.27
N GLU A 598 29.16 -4.81 -12.08
CA GLU A 598 28.49 -3.81 -12.93
C GLU A 598 27.44 -4.46 -13.84
N ASP A 599 27.73 -5.64 -14.44
CA ASP A 599 26.77 -6.36 -15.31
C ASP A 599 25.53 -6.84 -14.54
N LEU A 600 25.68 -7.15 -13.25
CA LEU A 600 24.57 -7.56 -12.38
C LEU A 600 23.66 -6.39 -11.96
N LEU A 601 24.18 -5.15 -12.00
CA LEU A 601 23.50 -3.96 -11.52
C LEU A 601 22.99 -3.03 -12.63
N THR A 602 23.46 -3.22 -13.87
CA THR A 602 23.08 -2.33 -14.99
C THR A 602 22.01 -2.92 -15.91
N LYS A 603 21.74 -4.20 -15.78
CA LYS A 603 20.70 -4.92 -16.56
C LYS A 603 19.83 -5.76 -15.62
N PRO A 604 18.57 -6.00 -16.01
CA PRO A 604 17.72 -6.95 -15.30
C PRO A 604 18.43 -8.31 -15.21
N THR A 605 18.57 -8.82 -13.99
CA THR A 605 19.35 -10.04 -13.74
C THR A 605 18.64 -10.94 -12.72
N VAL A 606 18.67 -12.26 -12.95
CA VAL A 606 18.16 -13.29 -12.04
C VAL A 606 19.27 -14.31 -11.79
N ILE A 607 19.54 -14.62 -10.54
CA ILE A 607 20.44 -15.69 -10.09
C ILE A 607 19.60 -16.77 -9.41
N GLU A 608 19.50 -17.95 -10.03
CA GLU A 608 18.71 -19.09 -9.56
C GLU A 608 19.60 -20.09 -8.83
N LEU A 609 19.46 -20.25 -7.53
CA LEU A 609 20.26 -21.15 -6.72
C LEU A 609 19.59 -22.50 -6.43
N SER A 610 18.46 -22.78 -7.04
CA SER A 610 17.67 -24.00 -6.78
C SER A 610 18.41 -25.30 -7.00
N ALA A 611 19.41 -25.31 -7.91
CA ALA A 611 20.23 -26.49 -8.20
C ALA A 611 21.35 -26.78 -7.18
N ILE A 612 21.58 -25.88 -6.24
CA ILE A 612 22.53 -26.06 -5.16
C ILE A 612 21.75 -26.62 -3.97
N GLU A 613 22.02 -27.85 -3.58
CA GLU A 613 21.29 -28.50 -2.48
C GLU A 613 21.74 -28.03 -1.08
N ASN A 614 23.03 -27.73 -0.94
CA ASN A 614 23.63 -27.37 0.36
C ASN A 614 23.31 -25.90 0.73
N SER A 615 22.68 -25.69 1.89
CA SER A 615 22.30 -24.37 2.40
C SER A 615 23.50 -23.46 2.64
N ASP A 616 24.62 -23.99 3.16
CA ASP A 616 25.82 -23.20 3.44
C ASP A 616 26.45 -22.67 2.16
N GLN A 617 26.41 -23.48 1.10
CA GLN A 617 26.88 -23.06 -0.22
C GLN A 617 25.99 -21.96 -0.83
N LYS A 618 24.65 -22.06 -0.67
CA LYS A 618 23.73 -20.99 -1.08
C LYS A 618 24.04 -19.69 -0.32
N SER A 619 24.12 -19.77 0.99
CA SER A 619 24.43 -18.64 1.87
C SER A 619 25.77 -17.99 1.50
N LEU A 620 26.79 -18.79 1.18
CA LEU A 620 28.09 -18.27 0.74
C LEU A 620 28.00 -17.49 -0.58
N ILE A 621 27.33 -18.03 -1.58
CA ILE A 621 27.15 -17.34 -2.88
C ILE A 621 26.39 -16.04 -2.67
N ILE A 622 25.27 -16.07 -1.92
CA ILE A 622 24.47 -14.88 -1.64
C ILE A 622 25.33 -13.84 -0.90
N SER A 623 26.02 -14.23 0.14
CA SER A 623 26.87 -13.34 0.95
C SER A 623 28.01 -12.72 0.12
N LEU A 624 28.68 -13.50 -0.72
CA LEU A 624 29.76 -13.04 -1.58
C LEU A 624 29.25 -12.04 -2.63
N VAL A 625 28.11 -12.34 -3.27
CA VAL A 625 27.49 -11.45 -4.26
C VAL A 625 27.06 -10.14 -3.59
N LEU A 626 26.33 -10.21 -2.48
CA LEU A 626 25.83 -9.03 -1.77
C LEU A 626 26.95 -8.15 -1.23
N LEU A 627 28.00 -8.74 -0.64
CA LEU A 627 29.15 -7.99 -0.15
C LEU A 627 29.97 -7.37 -1.28
N SER A 628 30.12 -8.08 -2.40
CA SER A 628 30.78 -7.52 -3.58
C SER A 628 29.97 -6.35 -4.18
N ILE A 629 28.66 -6.43 -4.16
CA ILE A 629 27.76 -5.33 -4.55
C ILE A 629 27.93 -4.15 -3.59
N LEU A 630 27.88 -4.39 -2.29
CA LEU A 630 28.06 -3.32 -1.30
C LEU A 630 29.42 -2.61 -1.47
N ALA A 631 30.49 -3.38 -1.65
CA ALA A 631 31.83 -2.81 -1.91
C ALA A 631 31.86 -1.99 -3.21
N TYR A 632 31.24 -2.52 -4.27
CA TYR A 632 31.14 -1.83 -5.55
C TYR A 632 30.35 -0.52 -5.46
N VAL A 633 29.16 -0.56 -4.84
CA VAL A 633 28.30 0.62 -4.67
C VAL A 633 29.01 1.69 -3.85
N ASN A 634 29.60 1.33 -2.72
CA ASN A 634 30.35 2.27 -1.87
C ASN A 634 31.53 2.93 -2.58
N SER A 635 32.13 2.26 -3.57
CA SER A 635 33.29 2.78 -4.29
C SER A 635 32.94 3.53 -5.58
N ASN A 636 31.78 3.24 -6.19
CA ASN A 636 31.45 3.75 -7.52
C ASN A 636 30.23 4.68 -7.56
N TYR A 637 29.33 4.61 -6.57
CA TYR A 637 28.16 5.46 -6.53
C TYR A 637 28.45 6.72 -5.74
N ILE A 638 28.26 7.88 -6.36
CA ILE A 638 28.53 9.19 -5.76
C ILE A 638 27.19 9.94 -5.63
N GLY A 639 26.96 10.49 -4.44
CA GLY A 639 25.87 11.43 -4.17
C GLY A 639 24.49 10.78 -3.94
N LYS A 640 23.58 11.58 -3.41
CA LYS A 640 22.14 11.23 -3.28
C LYS A 640 21.50 11.37 -4.67
N GLY A 641 21.33 10.27 -5.38
CA GLY A 641 20.53 10.21 -6.60
C GLY A 641 19.20 9.53 -6.30
N GLY A 642 18.20 9.65 -7.17
CA GLY A 642 16.98 8.83 -7.14
C GLY A 642 17.30 7.33 -7.26
N LEU A 643 16.29 6.49 -7.30
CA LEU A 643 16.44 5.03 -7.41
C LEU A 643 17.27 4.65 -8.65
N ARG A 644 18.38 3.95 -8.44
CA ARG A 644 19.31 3.52 -9.51
C ARG A 644 19.14 2.08 -9.91
N ASN A 645 18.95 1.21 -8.92
CA ASN A 645 18.67 -0.22 -9.12
C ASN A 645 17.98 -0.83 -7.90
N VAL A 646 17.45 -2.03 -8.09
CA VAL A 646 16.73 -2.76 -7.05
C VAL A 646 17.34 -4.15 -6.89
N ILE A 647 17.52 -4.60 -5.65
CA ILE A 647 17.95 -5.96 -5.31
C ILE A 647 16.79 -6.65 -4.62
N LEU A 648 16.28 -7.74 -5.20
CA LEU A 648 15.25 -8.56 -4.58
C LEU A 648 15.88 -9.85 -4.07
N LEU A 649 15.73 -10.09 -2.77
CA LEU A 649 16.13 -11.33 -2.11
C LEU A 649 14.86 -12.13 -1.76
N GLU A 650 14.66 -13.23 -2.47
CA GLU A 650 13.55 -14.16 -2.23
C GLU A 650 13.96 -15.17 -1.15
N GLU A 651 13.01 -15.63 -0.33
CA GLU A 651 13.22 -16.61 0.76
C GLU A 651 14.44 -16.22 1.62
N ALA A 652 14.46 -14.99 2.11
CA ALA A 652 15.59 -14.41 2.81
C ALA A 652 16.01 -15.21 4.06
N HIS A 653 15.10 -16.04 4.61
CA HIS A 653 15.41 -16.93 5.71
C HIS A 653 16.53 -17.93 5.40
N VAL A 654 16.76 -18.29 4.14
CA VAL A 654 17.89 -19.14 3.74
C VAL A 654 19.25 -18.56 4.20
N LEU A 655 19.33 -17.23 4.26
CA LEU A 655 20.49 -16.49 4.75
C LEU A 655 20.36 -16.12 6.23
N LEU A 656 19.13 -15.94 6.73
CA LEU A 656 18.85 -15.27 8.00
C LEU A 656 18.31 -16.22 9.09
N ASP A 657 18.24 -17.52 8.84
CA ASP A 657 17.58 -18.48 9.74
C ASP A 657 18.12 -18.36 11.17
N ALA A 658 17.25 -17.96 12.07
CA ALA A 658 17.59 -17.60 13.44
C ALA A 658 17.64 -18.83 14.39
N ASP A 659 17.27 -20.03 13.91
CA ASP A 659 17.14 -21.23 14.73
C ASP A 659 18.48 -21.92 15.05
N THR A 660 19.55 -21.17 15.15
CA THR A 660 20.85 -21.71 15.58
C THR A 660 20.99 -21.67 17.10
N ASN A 661 20.26 -22.55 17.79
CA ASN A 661 20.48 -22.85 19.21
C ASN A 661 21.74 -23.69 19.48
N PHE A 662 22.69 -23.78 18.54
CA PHE A 662 23.88 -24.63 18.65
C PHE A 662 25.18 -23.88 18.34
N ALA A 663 25.37 -22.68 18.83
CA ALA A 663 26.70 -22.11 18.91
C ALA A 663 27.31 -22.51 20.28
N GLY A 664 28.24 -23.43 20.28
CA GLY A 664 29.10 -23.68 21.46
C GLY A 664 29.84 -22.40 21.85
N VAL A 665 30.22 -22.26 23.11
CA VAL A 665 30.97 -21.09 23.58
C VAL A 665 32.27 -20.98 22.77
N GLY A 666 32.36 -19.95 21.92
CA GLY A 666 33.53 -19.64 21.08
C GLY A 666 33.39 -19.96 19.58
N GLU A 667 32.25 -20.46 19.10
CA GLU A 667 32.00 -20.63 17.67
C GLU A 667 31.37 -19.36 17.05
N ALA A 668 31.89 -18.94 15.88
CA ALA A 668 31.26 -17.89 15.09
C ALA A 668 29.91 -18.39 14.60
N ASN A 669 28.84 -17.58 14.83
CA ASN A 669 27.50 -17.88 14.33
C ASN A 669 27.33 -17.29 12.90
N PRO A 670 27.33 -18.13 11.84
CA PRO A 670 27.19 -17.64 10.46
C PRO A 670 25.91 -16.85 10.24
N SER A 671 24.81 -17.25 10.85
CA SER A 671 23.51 -16.58 10.74
C SER A 671 23.56 -15.16 11.32
N ALA A 672 24.20 -14.96 12.47
CA ALA A 672 24.34 -13.62 13.07
C ALA A 672 25.20 -12.69 12.18
N ILE A 673 26.23 -13.23 11.53
CA ILE A 673 27.07 -12.47 10.58
C ILE A 673 26.25 -12.10 9.34
N ALA A 674 25.48 -13.03 8.80
CA ALA A 674 24.60 -12.79 7.66
C ALA A 674 23.51 -11.75 7.97
N GLN A 675 22.88 -11.83 9.16
CA GLN A 675 21.94 -10.83 9.63
C GLN A 675 22.59 -9.43 9.74
N GLY A 676 23.79 -9.36 10.31
CA GLY A 676 24.58 -8.12 10.38
C GLY A 676 24.89 -7.53 9.00
N LEU A 677 25.15 -8.39 8.01
CA LEU A 677 25.36 -7.98 6.63
C LEU A 677 24.10 -7.34 6.03
N ILE A 678 22.95 -7.99 6.14
CA ILE A 678 21.70 -7.46 5.59
C ILE A 678 21.33 -6.15 6.28
N LYS A 679 21.44 -6.05 7.61
CA LYS A 679 21.23 -4.79 8.34
C LYS A 679 22.11 -3.66 7.82
N ARG A 680 23.40 -3.96 7.64
CA ARG A 680 24.35 -2.99 7.10
C ARG A 680 23.97 -2.56 5.68
N MET A 681 23.59 -3.49 4.82
CA MET A 681 23.17 -3.17 3.46
C MET A 681 21.92 -2.29 3.45
N LEU A 682 20.89 -2.61 4.26
CA LEU A 682 19.69 -1.78 4.39
C LEU A 682 20.02 -0.36 4.88
N ALA A 683 20.99 -0.21 5.77
CA ALA A 683 21.40 1.09 6.28
C ALA A 683 22.20 1.91 5.23
N GLU A 684 23.14 1.28 4.53
CA GLU A 684 24.09 1.95 3.64
C GLU A 684 23.53 2.18 2.23
N LEU A 685 22.88 1.17 1.62
CA LEU A 685 22.47 1.19 0.22
C LEU A 685 21.41 2.26 -0.09
N ARG A 686 20.56 2.58 0.89
CA ARG A 686 19.57 3.66 0.77
C ARG A 686 20.20 4.98 0.35
N SER A 687 21.36 5.32 0.90
CA SER A 687 22.04 6.59 0.63
C SER A 687 22.56 6.69 -0.82
N TYR A 688 22.71 5.57 -1.50
CA TYR A 688 23.21 5.47 -2.87
C TYR A 688 22.10 5.26 -3.91
N GLY A 689 20.82 5.22 -3.50
CA GLY A 689 19.69 4.97 -4.39
C GLY A 689 19.56 3.51 -4.82
N VAL A 690 20.01 2.57 -4.01
CA VAL A 690 19.81 1.13 -4.23
C VAL A 690 18.69 0.64 -3.33
N GLY A 691 17.54 0.27 -3.91
CA GLY A 691 16.42 -0.30 -3.20
C GLY A 691 16.64 -1.79 -2.91
N MET A 692 16.28 -2.26 -1.73
CA MET A 692 16.20 -3.69 -1.42
C MET A 692 14.76 -4.12 -1.20
N ILE A 693 14.38 -5.22 -1.83
CA ILE A 693 13.10 -5.90 -1.61
C ILE A 693 13.41 -7.24 -0.97
N ILE A 694 12.91 -7.44 0.22
CA ILE A 694 13.07 -8.68 0.97
C ILE A 694 11.74 -9.41 0.95
N ALA A 695 11.70 -10.58 0.30
CA ALA A 695 10.50 -11.39 0.19
C ALA A 695 10.66 -12.68 1.03
N ASP A 696 9.69 -12.95 1.93
CA ASP A 696 9.73 -14.15 2.77
C ASP A 696 8.32 -14.65 3.10
N GLN A 697 8.25 -15.85 3.67
CA GLN A 697 6.99 -16.44 4.11
C GLN A 697 6.62 -16.03 5.53
N SER A 698 7.60 -15.75 6.38
CA SER A 698 7.43 -15.45 7.81
C SER A 698 8.33 -14.27 8.22
N PRO A 699 7.78 -13.17 8.73
CA PRO A 699 8.57 -12.04 9.21
C PRO A 699 9.48 -12.41 10.39
N ARG A 700 9.09 -13.38 11.20
CA ARG A 700 9.92 -13.88 12.33
C ARG A 700 11.24 -14.47 11.88
N LYS A 701 11.26 -15.16 10.74
CA LYS A 701 12.46 -15.75 10.17
C LYS A 701 13.44 -14.71 9.61
N VAL A 702 12.96 -13.53 9.29
CA VAL A 702 13.75 -12.47 8.65
C VAL A 702 14.48 -11.56 9.65
N SER A 703 14.23 -11.67 10.91
CA SER A 703 14.64 -10.79 12.02
C SER A 703 13.84 -9.49 12.15
N THR A 704 13.60 -9.11 13.42
CA THR A 704 12.83 -7.90 13.76
C THR A 704 13.50 -6.60 13.26
N ASP A 705 14.83 -6.59 13.20
CA ASP A 705 15.56 -5.41 12.73
C ASP A 705 15.36 -5.16 11.22
N VAL A 706 15.29 -6.23 10.42
CA VAL A 706 15.01 -6.10 8.99
C VAL A 706 13.59 -5.59 8.77
N VAL A 707 12.63 -6.08 9.57
CA VAL A 707 11.25 -5.56 9.54
C VAL A 707 11.20 -4.07 9.89
N ALA A 708 12.01 -3.64 10.87
CA ALA A 708 12.07 -2.23 11.28
C ALA A 708 12.77 -1.33 10.25
N LEU A 709 13.80 -1.82 9.57
CA LEU A 709 14.60 -1.05 8.60
C LEU A 709 13.96 -0.92 7.22
N THR A 710 12.92 -1.69 6.93
CA THR A 710 12.15 -1.58 5.68
C THR A 710 10.99 -0.62 5.85
N ASP A 711 10.99 0.50 5.12
CA ASP A 711 9.96 1.52 5.20
C ASP A 711 8.61 1.04 4.64
N MET A 712 8.67 0.36 3.49
CA MET A 712 7.49 -0.18 2.83
C MET A 712 7.25 -1.65 3.22
N LYS A 713 6.00 -1.98 3.52
CA LYS A 713 5.58 -3.34 3.88
C LYS A 713 4.36 -3.74 3.06
N VAL A 714 4.44 -4.93 2.47
CA VAL A 714 3.33 -5.56 1.75
C VAL A 714 3.07 -6.92 2.40
N ALA A 715 2.00 -7.00 3.17
CA ALA A 715 1.64 -8.18 3.93
C ALA A 715 0.45 -8.90 3.28
N PHE A 716 0.72 -10.00 2.62
CA PHE A 716 -0.28 -10.93 2.13
C PHE A 716 -0.83 -11.79 3.27
N ARG A 717 -1.60 -12.83 2.95
CA ARG A 717 -2.15 -13.74 3.95
C ARG A 717 -1.07 -14.32 4.85
N ILE A 718 -1.24 -14.17 6.18
CA ILE A 718 -0.40 -14.76 7.22
C ILE A 718 -1.31 -15.41 8.27
N VAL A 719 -1.11 -16.69 8.52
CA VAL A 719 -1.98 -17.48 9.39
C VAL A 719 -1.45 -17.51 10.84
N GLU A 720 -0.13 -17.55 11.03
CA GLU A 720 0.48 -17.66 12.35
C GLU A 720 0.32 -16.38 13.17
N ALA A 721 -0.13 -16.50 14.42
CA ALA A 721 -0.45 -15.37 15.28
C ALA A 721 0.78 -14.50 15.63
N MET A 722 1.92 -15.13 15.91
CA MET A 722 3.15 -14.40 16.25
C MET A 722 3.69 -13.60 15.05
N ASP A 723 3.61 -14.16 13.85
CA ASP A 723 3.99 -13.47 12.63
C ASP A 723 3.08 -12.26 12.35
N ARG A 724 1.77 -12.43 12.57
CA ARG A 724 0.83 -11.32 12.46
C ARG A 724 1.10 -10.22 13.49
N GLN A 725 1.46 -10.58 14.73
CA GLN A 725 1.77 -9.60 15.76
C GLN A 725 2.94 -8.70 15.36
N ILE A 726 4.04 -9.28 14.88
CA ILE A 726 5.22 -8.52 14.42
C ILE A 726 4.84 -7.52 13.33
N LEU A 727 4.00 -7.94 12.37
CA LEU A 727 3.54 -7.05 11.31
C LEU A 727 2.55 -6.02 11.81
N SER A 728 1.63 -6.40 12.69
CA SER A 728 0.68 -5.47 13.28
C SER A 728 1.38 -4.34 14.02
N ASP A 729 2.39 -4.67 14.83
CA ASP A 729 3.19 -3.69 15.56
C ASP A 729 3.99 -2.78 14.60
N SER A 730 4.51 -3.32 13.50
CA SER A 730 5.33 -2.57 12.55
C SER A 730 4.53 -1.77 11.51
N MET A 731 3.26 -2.10 11.29
CA MET A 731 2.37 -1.47 10.32
C MET A 731 1.23 -0.67 11.00
N GLY A 732 1.15 -0.67 12.33
CA GLY A 732 0.08 -0.01 13.07
C GLY A 732 -1.31 -0.65 12.91
N LEU A 733 -1.36 -1.97 12.71
CA LEU A 733 -2.63 -2.68 12.53
C LEU A 733 -3.32 -2.94 13.87
N ASN A 734 -4.64 -2.76 13.89
CA ASN A 734 -5.44 -3.15 15.05
C ASN A 734 -5.73 -4.67 15.07
N GLU A 735 -6.30 -5.17 16.18
CA GLU A 735 -6.59 -6.61 16.36
C GLU A 735 -7.48 -7.19 15.26
N THR A 736 -8.45 -6.43 14.80
CA THR A 736 -9.38 -6.87 13.77
C THR A 736 -8.68 -6.98 12.41
N GLN A 737 -7.82 -6.02 12.06
CA GLN A 737 -7.00 -6.06 10.85
C GLN A 737 -6.01 -7.22 10.92
N SER A 738 -5.41 -7.44 12.08
CA SER A 738 -4.55 -8.61 12.31
C SER A 738 -5.31 -9.92 12.13
N ALA A 739 -6.54 -10.03 12.64
CA ALA A 739 -7.38 -11.19 12.41
C ALA A 739 -7.81 -11.35 10.94
N ARG A 740 -8.09 -10.25 10.26
CA ARG A 740 -8.41 -10.22 8.81
C ARG A 740 -7.24 -10.70 7.96
N MET A 741 -6.00 -10.35 8.31
CA MET A 741 -4.78 -10.78 7.60
C MET A 741 -4.72 -12.32 7.45
N ALA A 742 -5.20 -13.08 8.43
CA ALA A 742 -5.27 -14.54 8.33
C ALA A 742 -6.26 -15.05 7.27
N ARG A 743 -7.21 -14.23 6.86
CA ARG A 743 -8.32 -14.59 5.96
C ARG A 743 -8.21 -13.95 4.57
N LEU A 744 -7.14 -13.21 4.29
CA LEU A 744 -6.92 -12.60 2.99
C LEU A 744 -6.94 -13.65 1.88
N LYS A 745 -7.56 -13.32 0.76
CA LYS A 745 -7.58 -14.15 -0.45
C LYS A 745 -6.28 -13.97 -1.24
N PRO A 746 -5.93 -14.89 -2.13
CA PRO A 746 -4.79 -14.70 -3.03
C PRO A 746 -4.89 -13.37 -3.80
N GLY A 747 -3.83 -12.58 -3.76
CA GLY A 747 -3.77 -11.24 -4.35
C GLY A 747 -4.24 -10.12 -3.44
N GLU A 748 -4.90 -10.41 -2.32
CA GLU A 748 -5.22 -9.39 -1.31
C GLU A 748 -4.03 -9.21 -0.36
N ALA A 749 -3.69 -7.95 -0.05
CA ALA A 749 -2.59 -7.61 0.86
C ALA A 749 -2.88 -6.33 1.64
N TYR A 750 -2.22 -6.17 2.77
CA TYR A 750 -2.07 -4.87 3.43
C TYR A 750 -0.81 -4.19 2.91
N LEU A 751 -0.94 -2.94 2.51
CA LEU A 751 0.15 -2.06 2.08
C LEU A 751 0.38 -0.98 3.13
N PHE A 752 1.62 -0.77 3.53
CA PHE A 752 2.04 0.30 4.42
C PHE A 752 3.37 0.90 3.96
N PHE A 753 3.48 2.21 3.97
CA PHE A 753 4.71 2.96 3.78
C PHE A 753 4.53 4.37 4.37
N ASN A 754 5.62 5.09 4.60
CA ASN A 754 5.63 6.32 5.42
C ASN A 754 4.76 7.49 4.91
N ARG A 755 4.25 7.44 3.69
CA ARG A 755 3.27 8.42 3.17
C ARG A 755 1.83 8.02 3.42
N LEU A 756 1.62 6.81 3.94
CA LEU A 756 0.32 6.34 4.39
C LEU A 756 0.25 6.51 5.90
N ASP A 757 -0.78 7.18 6.40
CA ASP A 757 -0.99 7.34 7.84
C ASP A 757 -1.41 6.01 8.49
N ALA A 758 -1.95 5.08 7.71
CA ALA A 758 -2.32 3.73 8.16
C ALA A 758 -2.13 2.70 7.04
N ALA A 759 -2.07 1.45 7.42
CA ALA A 759 -2.00 0.35 6.45
C ALA A 759 -3.33 0.15 5.71
N GLU A 760 -3.27 0.03 4.38
CA GLU A 760 -4.42 -0.10 3.50
C GLU A 760 -4.57 -1.51 2.93
N GLU A 761 -5.79 -2.04 2.89
CA GLU A 761 -6.10 -3.29 2.20
C GLU A 761 -6.20 -3.05 0.69
N ILE A 762 -5.34 -3.71 -0.07
CA ILE A 762 -5.27 -3.59 -1.52
C ILE A 762 -5.54 -4.93 -2.20
N LEU A 763 -6.03 -4.87 -3.43
CA LEU A 763 -6.06 -5.99 -4.36
C LEU A 763 -4.93 -5.78 -5.37
N THR A 764 -3.92 -6.65 -5.35
CA THR A 764 -2.79 -6.58 -6.27
C THR A 764 -3.18 -7.13 -7.66
N PRO A 765 -2.69 -6.55 -8.77
CA PRO A 765 -2.96 -7.07 -10.10
C PRO A 765 -2.44 -8.51 -10.27
N ASN A 766 -3.20 -9.35 -10.95
CA ASN A 766 -2.69 -10.64 -11.36
C ASN A 766 -1.84 -10.51 -12.63
N TYR A 767 -0.66 -9.92 -12.46
CA TYR A 767 0.24 -9.55 -13.52
C TYR A 767 0.55 -10.72 -14.50
N ARG A 768 0.63 -11.94 -13.98
CA ARG A 768 0.91 -13.13 -14.79
C ARG A 768 -0.23 -13.46 -15.75
N LEU A 769 -1.47 -13.39 -15.29
CA LEU A 769 -2.64 -13.60 -16.14
C LEU A 769 -2.83 -12.46 -17.14
N GLU A 770 -2.67 -11.23 -16.71
CA GLU A 770 -2.86 -10.04 -17.53
C GLU A 770 -1.86 -9.98 -18.72
N ASN A 771 -0.65 -10.50 -18.51
CA ASN A 771 0.42 -10.50 -19.51
C ASN A 771 0.70 -11.87 -20.14
N ASN A 772 -0.12 -12.90 -19.88
CA ASN A 772 0.04 -14.26 -20.38
C ASN A 772 1.45 -14.85 -20.15
N ILE A 773 2.02 -14.63 -18.96
CA ILE A 773 3.36 -15.09 -18.61
C ILE A 773 3.31 -16.54 -18.14
N ASP A 774 3.95 -17.42 -18.90
CA ASP A 774 4.11 -18.84 -18.53
C ASP A 774 5.22 -19.01 -17.48
N ILE A 775 4.86 -19.54 -16.31
CA ILE A 775 5.80 -19.80 -15.21
C ILE A 775 6.61 -21.07 -15.44
N SER A 776 6.12 -21.98 -16.29
CA SER A 776 6.68 -23.32 -16.50
C SER A 776 7.78 -23.38 -17.54
N LEU A 777 8.55 -22.30 -17.74
CA LEU A 777 9.65 -22.28 -18.70
C LEU A 777 10.69 -23.35 -18.37
N SER A 778 10.92 -24.24 -19.38
CA SER A 778 11.91 -25.30 -19.26
C SER A 778 13.35 -24.79 -19.26
N ASP A 779 14.26 -25.57 -18.70
CA ASP A 779 15.70 -25.27 -18.72
C ASP A 779 16.24 -25.13 -20.16
N SER A 780 15.72 -25.92 -21.11
CA SER A 780 16.08 -25.80 -22.52
C SER A 780 15.62 -24.51 -23.17
N SER A 781 14.45 -24.01 -22.80
CA SER A 781 13.94 -22.69 -23.21
C SER A 781 14.86 -21.57 -22.74
N ILE A 782 15.28 -21.61 -21.45
CA ILE A 782 16.20 -20.63 -20.88
C ILE A 782 17.56 -20.67 -21.58
N ALA A 783 18.12 -21.86 -21.84
CA ALA A 783 19.40 -21.99 -22.55
C ALA A 783 19.34 -21.38 -23.95
N SER A 784 18.19 -21.47 -24.64
CA SER A 784 17.99 -20.88 -25.97
C SER A 784 17.75 -19.36 -25.93
N LEU A 785 17.07 -18.86 -24.94
CA LEU A 785 16.68 -17.44 -24.82
C LEU A 785 17.79 -16.57 -24.21
N SER A 786 18.62 -17.14 -23.31
CA SER A 786 19.69 -16.40 -22.65
C SER A 786 20.77 -15.92 -23.64
N THR A 787 21.03 -14.63 -23.68
CA THR A 787 21.98 -14.01 -24.62
C THR A 787 23.33 -13.63 -24.03
N TYR A 788 23.43 -13.58 -22.68
CA TYR A 788 24.63 -13.07 -22.02
C TYR A 788 25.92 -13.76 -22.48
N TRP A 789 25.95 -15.09 -22.45
CA TRP A 789 27.14 -15.88 -22.81
C TRP A 789 27.47 -15.89 -24.31
N ARG A 790 26.52 -15.54 -25.16
CA ARG A 790 26.78 -15.32 -26.58
C ARG A 790 27.60 -14.06 -26.81
N ASN A 791 27.40 -13.05 -25.96
CA ASN A 791 28.07 -11.74 -26.04
C ASN A 791 29.42 -11.70 -25.31
N LYS A 792 29.59 -12.54 -24.26
CA LYS A 792 30.77 -12.55 -23.39
C LYS A 792 31.37 -13.97 -23.22
N PRO A 793 31.71 -14.69 -24.30
CA PRO A 793 32.20 -16.08 -24.22
C PRO A 793 33.56 -16.21 -23.54
N GLU A 794 34.35 -15.10 -23.47
CA GLU A 794 35.67 -15.07 -22.85
C GLU A 794 35.64 -15.41 -21.37
N PHE A 795 34.57 -15.07 -20.63
CA PHE A 795 34.46 -15.41 -19.21
C PHE A 795 34.25 -16.89 -18.91
N LEU A 796 33.86 -17.66 -19.93
CA LEU A 796 33.73 -19.12 -19.81
C LEU A 796 35.08 -19.87 -19.89
N ARG A 797 36.13 -19.16 -20.26
CA ARG A 797 37.47 -19.75 -20.34
C ARG A 797 38.00 -20.15 -18.96
N PRO A 798 38.53 -21.33 -18.80
CA PRO A 798 39.01 -21.80 -17.50
C PRO A 798 40.28 -21.10 -17.03
N TYR A 799 41.04 -20.45 -17.92
CA TYR A 799 42.30 -19.79 -17.61
C TYR A 799 42.62 -18.62 -18.56
N PRO A 800 43.38 -17.61 -18.11
CA PRO A 800 43.82 -16.49 -18.95
C PRO A 800 44.63 -16.92 -20.19
N TYR A 801 45.52 -17.90 -20.04
CA TYR A 801 46.34 -18.40 -21.16
C TYR A 801 45.56 -19.22 -22.20
N CYS A 802 44.28 -19.50 -22.00
CA CYS A 802 43.45 -20.04 -23.05
C CYS A 802 43.30 -19.10 -24.26
N GLU A 803 43.64 -17.83 -24.14
CA GLU A 803 43.65 -16.85 -25.23
C GLU A 803 44.78 -17.13 -26.23
N ILE A 804 45.85 -17.80 -25.80
CA ILE A 804 47.06 -18.02 -26.59
C ILE A 804 46.91 -19.30 -27.46
N VAL A 805 45.93 -20.10 -27.16
CA VAL A 805 45.75 -21.43 -27.79
C VAL A 805 44.72 -21.34 -28.91
N PRO A 806 44.89 -22.05 -30.02
CA PRO A 806 43.89 -22.04 -31.13
C PRO A 806 42.58 -22.73 -30.76
N CYS A 807 42.20 -22.66 -29.54
CA CYS A 807 41.07 -23.38 -28.97
C CYS A 807 39.86 -22.54 -28.87
N CYS A 808 39.65 -21.62 -29.53
CA CYS A 808 38.77 -21.09 -28.79
C CYS A 808 37.49 -20.53 -28.99
N ARG A 809 36.71 -21.01 -29.76
CA ARG A 809 35.23 -20.81 -29.62
C ARG A 809 34.54 -21.97 -28.90
N THR A 810 35.28 -23.06 -28.66
CA THR A 810 34.73 -24.31 -28.13
C THR A 810 34.78 -24.46 -26.61
N CYS A 811 35.46 -23.57 -25.90
CA CYS A 811 35.34 -23.50 -24.44
C CYS A 811 33.93 -23.10 -23.96
N CYS A 812 33.11 -22.59 -24.86
CA CYS A 812 31.70 -22.31 -24.64
C CYS A 812 30.84 -23.57 -24.79
N ASP A 813 31.37 -24.64 -25.40
CA ASP A 813 30.67 -25.94 -25.45
C ASP A 813 30.92 -26.68 -24.13
N TYR A 814 29.92 -26.73 -23.28
CA TYR A 814 29.98 -27.39 -21.98
C TYR A 814 30.36 -28.87 -22.10
N ASN A 815 29.85 -29.58 -23.06
CA ASN A 815 30.10 -31.02 -23.25
C ASN A 815 31.57 -31.28 -23.64
N ARG A 816 32.12 -30.51 -24.56
CA ARG A 816 33.53 -30.60 -24.96
C ARG A 816 34.47 -30.26 -23.80
N ARG A 817 34.14 -29.27 -23.03
CA ARG A 817 34.92 -28.91 -21.83
C ARG A 817 34.90 -30.02 -20.78
N LEU A 818 33.75 -30.67 -20.56
CA LEU A 818 33.64 -31.82 -19.66
C LEU A 818 34.45 -32.99 -20.17
N LEU A 819 34.39 -33.28 -21.46
CA LEU A 819 35.17 -34.33 -22.08
C LEU A 819 36.68 -34.08 -21.92
N ALA A 820 37.15 -32.86 -22.22
CA ALA A 820 38.55 -32.48 -22.04
C ALA A 820 39.00 -32.61 -20.57
N LYS A 821 38.15 -32.21 -19.64
CA LYS A 821 38.42 -32.32 -18.19
C LYS A 821 38.50 -33.79 -17.74
N GLU A 822 37.64 -34.64 -18.23
CA GLU A 822 37.63 -36.08 -17.93
C GLU A 822 38.82 -36.81 -18.55
N ILE A 823 39.19 -36.49 -19.77
CA ILE A 823 40.41 -37.03 -20.41
C ILE A 823 41.65 -36.61 -19.60
N ALA A 824 41.75 -35.33 -19.22
CA ALA A 824 42.86 -34.84 -18.41
C ALA A 824 42.90 -35.54 -17.03
N ARG A 825 41.72 -35.78 -16.41
CA ARG A 825 41.63 -36.56 -15.16
C ARG A 825 42.13 -37.99 -15.32
N ARG A 826 41.72 -38.69 -16.37
CA ARG A 826 42.15 -40.07 -16.68
C ARG A 826 43.66 -40.16 -16.83
N ILE A 827 44.26 -39.29 -17.65
CA ILE A 827 45.69 -39.19 -17.84
C ILE A 827 46.42 -38.95 -16.55
N PHE A 828 45.94 -37.98 -15.76
CA PHE A 828 46.56 -37.64 -14.48
C PHE A 828 46.56 -38.78 -13.49
N VAL A 829 45.41 -39.44 -13.29
CA VAL A 829 45.25 -40.55 -12.32
C VAL A 829 46.08 -41.77 -12.73
N ARG A 830 46.15 -42.10 -14.04
CA ARG A 830 46.87 -43.29 -14.52
C ARG A 830 48.37 -43.09 -14.55
N ASN A 831 48.88 -41.91 -14.86
CA ASN A 831 50.28 -41.73 -15.23
C ASN A 831 51.07 -40.76 -14.33
N LEU A 832 50.36 -39.85 -13.61
CA LEU A 832 51.04 -38.76 -12.93
C LEU A 832 50.72 -38.65 -11.42
N LYS A 833 49.81 -39.46 -10.91
CA LYS A 833 49.43 -39.43 -9.51
C LYS A 833 50.34 -40.27 -8.58
N SER A 834 51.11 -41.19 -9.13
CA SER A 834 52.06 -41.98 -8.37
C SER A 834 53.30 -41.14 -8.01
N ASP A 835 53.61 -41.04 -6.73
CA ASP A 835 54.81 -40.34 -6.19
C ASP A 835 56.19 -40.84 -6.70
N THR A 836 56.13 -41.77 -7.63
CA THR A 836 57.34 -42.47 -8.19
C THR A 836 57.81 -41.93 -9.55
N ALA A 837 57.11 -40.96 -10.12
CA ALA A 837 57.58 -40.35 -11.37
C ALA A 837 58.62 -39.25 -11.04
N ASP A 838 59.86 -39.62 -10.84
CA ASP A 838 61.03 -38.75 -10.80
C ASP A 838 61.28 -38.13 -12.15
N PHE A 839 60.53 -37.01 -12.45
CA PHE A 839 60.88 -36.20 -13.60
C PHE A 839 62.08 -35.30 -13.25
N SER A 840 63.27 -35.64 -13.80
CA SER A 840 64.48 -34.89 -13.55
C SER A 840 64.48 -33.48 -14.21
N SER A 841 63.59 -33.23 -15.13
CA SER A 841 63.44 -31.93 -15.77
C SER A 841 62.04 -31.66 -16.29
N LEU A 842 61.59 -30.37 -16.23
CA LEU A 842 60.31 -29.90 -16.83
C LEU A 842 60.23 -30.22 -18.34
N LYS A 843 61.36 -30.40 -19.02
CA LYS A 843 61.39 -30.73 -20.46
C LYS A 843 60.92 -32.18 -20.69
N GLU A 844 61.25 -33.12 -19.83
CA GLU A 844 60.76 -34.48 -19.87
C GLU A 844 59.25 -34.56 -19.57
N VAL A 845 58.79 -33.79 -18.63
CA VAL A 845 57.37 -33.68 -18.32
C VAL A 845 56.59 -33.17 -19.54
N PHE A 846 57.07 -32.18 -20.27
CA PHE A 846 56.42 -31.63 -21.47
C PHE A 846 56.35 -32.65 -22.62
N ALA A 847 57.49 -33.41 -22.87
CA ALA A 847 57.50 -34.41 -23.88
C ALA A 847 56.56 -35.59 -23.54
N HIS A 848 56.55 -36.02 -22.30
CA HIS A 848 55.74 -37.14 -21.81
C HIS A 848 54.25 -36.82 -21.82
N ILE A 849 53.83 -35.61 -21.41
CA ILE A 849 52.43 -35.16 -21.47
C ILE A 849 51.88 -35.21 -22.87
N SER A 850 52.58 -34.74 -23.87
CA SER A 850 52.12 -34.76 -25.25
C SER A 850 51.88 -36.20 -25.75
N ALA A 851 52.77 -37.12 -25.42
CA ALA A 851 52.63 -38.54 -25.75
C ALA A 851 51.44 -39.20 -25.04
N LEU A 852 51.23 -38.92 -23.77
CA LEU A 852 50.09 -39.43 -22.99
C LEU A 852 48.75 -38.94 -23.51
N ILE A 853 48.65 -37.70 -23.92
CA ILE A 853 47.44 -37.16 -24.45
C ILE A 853 47.08 -37.81 -25.79
N VAL A 854 48.08 -37.99 -26.66
CA VAL A 854 47.90 -38.66 -27.96
C VAL A 854 47.45 -40.10 -27.78
N ALA A 855 48.07 -40.82 -26.81
CA ALA A 855 47.72 -42.22 -26.52
C ALA A 855 46.26 -42.34 -25.97
N GLU A 856 45.82 -41.45 -25.13
CA GLU A 856 44.45 -41.48 -24.57
C GLU A 856 43.39 -41.03 -25.54
N LEU A 857 43.76 -40.24 -26.56
CA LEU A 857 42.83 -39.72 -27.58
C LEU A 857 42.63 -40.65 -28.76
N ASN A 858 43.30 -41.81 -28.83
CA ASN A 858 43.22 -42.71 -29.98
C ASN A 858 41.82 -43.22 -30.34
N ASP A 859 40.86 -43.17 -29.38
CA ASP A 859 39.47 -43.64 -29.58
C ASP A 859 38.43 -42.51 -29.60
N GLU A 860 38.83 -41.25 -29.47
CA GLU A 860 37.92 -40.12 -29.41
C GLU A 860 37.98 -39.24 -30.67
N PRO A 861 36.89 -38.58 -31.11
CA PRO A 861 36.92 -37.62 -32.20
C PRO A 861 37.94 -36.54 -31.99
N TYR A 862 39.08 -36.65 -32.60
CA TYR A 862 40.27 -35.82 -32.37
C TYR A 862 40.14 -34.47 -33.06
N SER A 863 40.16 -33.36 -32.28
CA SER A 863 40.34 -32.02 -32.82
C SER A 863 41.53 -31.33 -32.13
N ARG A 864 42.23 -30.49 -32.87
CA ARG A 864 43.33 -29.68 -32.35
C ARG A 864 42.88 -28.84 -31.14
N GLU A 865 41.64 -28.46 -31.16
CA GLU A 865 40.99 -27.68 -30.09
C GLU A 865 40.75 -28.49 -28.83
N LEU A 866 40.28 -29.74 -28.94
CA LEU A 866 40.12 -30.64 -27.81
C LEU A 866 41.47 -30.95 -27.14
N LEU A 867 42.51 -31.19 -27.97
CA LEU A 867 43.86 -31.42 -27.48
C LEU A 867 44.37 -30.28 -26.62
N SER A 868 44.19 -29.04 -27.08
CA SER A 868 44.63 -27.86 -26.37
C SER A 868 43.86 -27.71 -25.05
N CYS A 869 42.58 -27.98 -25.04
CA CYS A 869 41.76 -27.95 -23.84
C CYS A 869 42.17 -29.04 -22.83
N VAL A 870 42.44 -30.24 -23.29
CA VAL A 870 43.00 -31.33 -22.43
C VAL A 870 44.33 -30.91 -21.81
N LYS A 871 45.25 -30.33 -22.59
CA LYS A 871 46.54 -29.80 -22.07
C LYS A 871 46.34 -28.82 -20.96
N VAL A 872 45.43 -27.85 -21.14
CA VAL A 872 45.12 -26.85 -20.14
C VAL A 872 44.66 -27.48 -18.82
N HIS A 873 43.70 -28.40 -18.86
CA HIS A 873 43.20 -29.09 -17.69
C HIS A 873 44.23 -30.01 -17.00
N LEU A 874 45.10 -30.66 -17.80
CA LEU A 874 46.14 -31.51 -17.31
C LEU A 874 47.22 -30.70 -16.54
N TRP A 875 47.67 -29.58 -17.13
CA TRP A 875 48.61 -28.66 -16.46
C TRP A 875 48.10 -28.12 -15.17
N ARG A 876 46.79 -27.85 -15.10
CA ARG A 876 46.14 -27.46 -13.85
C ARG A 876 46.28 -28.54 -12.82
N LYS A 877 45.98 -29.78 -13.12
CA LYS A 877 46.11 -30.90 -12.18
C LYS A 877 47.56 -31.07 -11.70
N ILE A 878 48.53 -31.02 -12.61
CA ILE A 878 49.95 -31.11 -12.26
C ILE A 878 50.33 -29.98 -11.28
N ARG A 879 49.92 -28.76 -11.54
CA ARG A 879 50.22 -27.59 -10.67
C ARG A 879 49.67 -27.70 -9.25
N TYR A 880 48.45 -28.22 -9.10
CA TYR A 880 47.76 -28.22 -7.83
C TYR A 880 47.82 -29.54 -7.07
N GLU A 881 48.01 -30.66 -7.76
CA GLU A 881 47.95 -31.98 -7.17
C GLU A 881 49.33 -32.66 -7.09
N THR A 882 50.38 -32.05 -7.62
CA THR A 882 51.75 -32.54 -7.54
C THR A 882 52.69 -31.54 -6.89
N LYS A 883 53.90 -32.01 -6.49
CA LYS A 883 54.99 -31.16 -6.00
C LYS A 883 55.76 -30.40 -7.11
N ILE A 884 55.43 -30.64 -8.36
CA ILE A 884 56.08 -30.01 -9.51
C ILE A 884 55.72 -28.54 -9.57
N LYS A 885 56.72 -27.65 -9.45
CA LYS A 885 56.57 -26.20 -9.56
C LYS A 885 56.60 -25.81 -11.03
N VAL A 886 55.44 -25.37 -11.58
CA VAL A 886 55.33 -24.93 -12.98
C VAL A 886 54.83 -23.49 -12.98
N SER A 887 55.58 -22.60 -13.69
CA SER A 887 55.17 -21.22 -13.85
C SER A 887 54.18 -21.05 -15.02
N ASP A 888 53.39 -19.98 -15.00
CA ASP A 888 52.46 -19.68 -16.11
C ASP A 888 53.18 -19.56 -17.45
N ALA A 889 54.35 -18.92 -17.49
CA ALA A 889 55.15 -18.80 -18.67
C ALA A 889 55.59 -20.17 -19.28
N GLN A 890 55.86 -21.17 -18.41
CA GLN A 890 56.18 -22.52 -18.84
C GLN A 890 54.94 -23.27 -19.40
N ILE A 891 53.79 -23.07 -18.76
CA ILE A 891 52.53 -23.62 -19.25
C ILE A 891 52.23 -23.03 -20.64
N GLU A 892 52.31 -21.71 -20.78
CA GLU A 892 52.12 -21.02 -22.06
C GLU A 892 53.04 -21.52 -23.13
N ALA A 893 54.34 -21.68 -22.82
CA ALA A 893 55.33 -22.25 -23.77
C ALA A 893 54.97 -23.69 -24.20
N SER A 894 54.41 -24.49 -23.30
CA SER A 894 53.93 -25.85 -23.62
C SER A 894 52.70 -25.86 -24.49
N LEU A 895 51.81 -24.89 -24.29
CA LEU A 895 50.58 -24.79 -25.08
C LEU A 895 50.80 -24.28 -26.49
N LYS A 896 51.86 -23.49 -26.72
CA LYS A 896 52.26 -22.98 -28.05
C LYS A 896 52.94 -24.04 -28.91
N LYS A 897 53.56 -25.05 -28.31
CA LYS A 897 54.14 -26.23 -28.95
C LYS A 897 53.07 -27.29 -29.20
#